data_c530fdf01eda724d875484462dea1ea9
#
_entry.id   c530fdf01eda724d875484462dea1ea9
#
_cell.length_a   1.000
_cell.length_b   1.000
_cell.length_c   1.000
_cell.angle_alpha   90.00
_cell.angle_beta   90.00
_cell.angle_gamma   90.00
#
_symmetry.space_group_name_H-M   'P 1'
#
loop_
_entity.id
_entity.type
_entity.pdbx_description
1 polymer ?
#
loop_
_entity_poly.entity_id
_entity_poly.type
_entity_poly.pdbx_seq_one_letter_code
_entity_poly.pdbx_strand_id
1 'polypeptide(L)'
;MEPKVNNFEHIEKPEIVVHETDLLLIGGGMAACGTAYEADKWASPQGIRVTMVDKAAVDRSGAVAMGLSAINTYVGENNAADFVKYVRQDLMGITREDLVYDLARWVDDSVHLFEDWGLPVWKKGDDNESLDGHQAAKAGKPSLREGGKPVRSGKWQIMINGESYKVIVGEAGKAGLEANRVATGVEQNLFERVFIIKVLNDKDDPTKVAGAVGFSVRENKLYIFKCKTALLGCGGCVNFFRGRATAEGQGRAWFPVWNSGSNYAMGAEVGAELVLMENRFVPARFKDGYGPVGAWFLLFKAKATNALGEDYCVTNADEARKYYGKYVDAIGTCMRNHMMIIDMKAGKGPIKIHTDVALQTLGETLDKKAMKHLEAEAWEDFLDMSISQAGVWAANNMAPEKVPSELMPSEPYMLGSHAGCAGLWVSGPGDFGPADYFWGYNRMTTVKGLFTAGDGAGASGHKFSSGSHAEGRVAGKSMVAYCMDNPDMPAFAETEDELAAEVFLPMETYAKFSGYTTDPDINPEYIRPVMVQQRLQKIMDEYVGGTSTYYMTSGTMLTEGLSYLEMLKEDEVHMAAEDLHELLRAWENHHRIVAAEAHAQHILFREETRYPGYYYRGDFLAIDDENWKCFTNSTYDKNTREFKVFKRDYHQIIPE
;
A
#
# COMPACT_ATOMS: atom_id res chain seq x y z
N MET A 1 -24.12 -3.96 21.77
CA MET A 1 -24.21 -5.42 22.01
C MET A 1 -23.61 -5.64 23.38
N GLU A 2 -24.33 -6.22 24.34
CA GLU A 2 -23.76 -6.54 25.65
C GLU A 2 -22.57 -7.48 25.44
N PRO A 3 -21.45 -7.31 26.16
CA PRO A 3 -20.33 -8.22 26.07
C PRO A 3 -20.82 -9.60 26.57
N LYS A 4 -21.02 -10.51 25.63
CA LYS A 4 -21.22 -11.91 26.00
C LYS A 4 -19.88 -12.36 26.55
N VAL A 5 -19.81 -12.58 27.85
CA VAL A 5 -18.72 -13.34 28.47
C VAL A 5 -18.70 -14.67 27.73
N ASN A 6 -17.75 -14.83 26.85
CA ASN A 6 -17.64 -16.04 26.09
C ASN A 6 -16.86 -17.03 26.95
N ASN A 7 -17.52 -18.04 27.37
CA ASN A 7 -16.85 -19.20 27.87
C ASN A 7 -16.38 -19.98 26.64
N PHE A 8 -15.13 -20.35 26.57
CA PHE A 8 -14.59 -21.25 25.55
C PHE A 8 -15.23 -22.64 25.75
N GLU A 9 -16.45 -22.81 25.21
CA GLU A 9 -17.27 -24.00 25.43
C GLU A 9 -17.00 -25.09 24.42
N HIS A 10 -16.54 -24.70 23.20
CA HIS A 10 -16.39 -25.62 22.07
C HIS A 10 -14.97 -25.71 21.55
N ILE A 11 -14.09 -24.76 21.89
CA ILE A 11 -12.66 -24.78 21.56
C ILE A 11 -11.79 -24.68 22.80
N GLU A 12 -10.54 -25.09 22.69
CA GLU A 12 -9.54 -24.89 23.74
C GLU A 12 -9.22 -23.40 23.88
N LYS A 13 -9.27 -22.89 25.11
CA LYS A 13 -8.89 -21.50 25.41
C LYS A 13 -7.44 -21.27 25.01
N PRO A 14 -7.12 -20.18 24.26
CA PRO A 14 -5.76 -19.89 23.88
C PRO A 14 -4.86 -19.57 25.08
N GLU A 15 -3.59 -19.87 24.95
CA GLU A 15 -2.56 -19.35 25.85
C GLU A 15 -2.50 -17.81 25.69
N ILE A 16 -2.56 -17.07 26.80
CA ILE A 16 -2.50 -15.61 26.78
C ILE A 16 -1.07 -15.16 27.09
N VAL A 17 -0.47 -14.41 26.14
CA VAL A 17 0.85 -13.83 26.27
C VAL A 17 0.71 -12.32 26.35
N VAL A 18 1.08 -11.74 27.50
CA VAL A 18 1.10 -10.28 27.69
C VAL A 18 2.54 -9.80 27.58
N HIS A 19 2.76 -8.81 26.70
CA HIS A 19 4.05 -8.19 26.47
C HIS A 19 3.95 -6.68 26.67
N GLU A 20 4.90 -6.10 27.41
CA GLU A 20 4.97 -4.66 27.66
C GLU A 20 6.17 -4.05 26.94
N THR A 21 5.91 -2.98 26.20
CA THR A 21 6.91 -2.22 25.45
C THR A 21 6.60 -0.73 25.49
N ASP A 22 7.53 0.13 25.11
CA ASP A 22 7.26 1.57 25.01
C ASP A 22 6.79 1.93 23.60
N LEU A 23 7.50 1.48 22.57
CA LEU A 23 7.13 1.60 21.16
C LEU A 23 6.71 0.24 20.60
N LEU A 24 5.50 0.14 20.08
CA LEU A 24 4.99 -1.02 19.36
C LEU A 24 4.93 -0.75 17.86
N LEU A 25 5.68 -1.51 17.07
CA LEU A 25 5.67 -1.41 15.60
C LEU A 25 4.81 -2.54 15.03
N ILE A 26 3.65 -2.19 14.45
CA ILE A 26 2.71 -3.16 13.89
C ILE A 26 2.92 -3.27 12.39
N GLY A 27 3.49 -4.39 11.95
CA GLY A 27 3.93 -4.68 10.59
C GLY A 27 5.44 -4.75 10.48
N GLY A 28 5.93 -5.51 9.49
CA GLY A 28 7.36 -5.72 9.20
C GLY A 28 7.77 -5.20 7.82
N GLY A 29 6.99 -4.29 7.21
CA GLY A 29 7.26 -3.70 5.90
C GLY A 29 8.34 -2.62 5.93
N MET A 30 8.52 -1.92 4.81
CA MET A 30 9.55 -0.87 4.67
C MET A 30 9.44 0.23 5.73
N ALA A 31 8.21 0.69 6.00
CA ALA A 31 7.98 1.73 7.01
C ALA A 31 8.40 1.27 8.41
N ALA A 32 7.97 0.09 8.84
CA ALA A 32 8.32 -0.44 10.15
C ALA A 32 9.82 -0.74 10.28
N CYS A 33 10.48 -1.24 9.23
CA CYS A 33 11.94 -1.43 9.22
C CYS A 33 12.68 -0.08 9.35
N GLY A 34 12.22 0.97 8.64
CA GLY A 34 12.77 2.32 8.79
C GLY A 34 12.56 2.88 10.21
N THR A 35 11.39 2.64 10.78
CA THR A 35 11.07 3.02 12.16
C THR A 35 11.98 2.30 13.16
N ALA A 36 12.15 0.98 13.04
CA ALA A 36 13.01 0.20 13.93
C ALA A 36 14.46 0.67 13.89
N TYR A 37 14.99 0.89 12.67
CA TYR A 37 16.36 1.38 12.48
C TYR A 37 16.59 2.76 13.08
N GLU A 38 15.68 3.71 12.86
CA GLU A 38 15.85 5.07 13.37
C GLU A 38 15.55 5.16 14.87
N ALA A 39 14.52 4.44 15.34
CA ALA A 39 14.13 4.43 16.75
C ALA A 39 15.24 3.90 17.66
N ASP A 40 15.97 2.86 17.23
CA ASP A 40 17.10 2.33 18.02
C ASP A 40 18.10 3.43 18.39
N LYS A 41 18.48 4.28 17.45
CA LYS A 41 19.44 5.38 17.66
C LYS A 41 19.03 6.33 18.79
N TRP A 42 17.72 6.56 18.96
CA TRP A 42 17.18 7.51 19.91
C TRP A 42 16.60 6.85 21.17
N ALA A 43 16.05 5.64 21.04
CA ALA A 43 15.40 4.91 22.12
C ALA A 43 16.42 4.17 23.02
N SER A 44 17.39 3.49 22.44
CA SER A 44 18.33 2.67 23.20
C SER A 44 19.15 3.44 24.23
N PRO A 45 19.66 4.65 23.95
CA PRO A 45 20.34 5.47 24.95
C PRO A 45 19.45 5.93 26.11
N GLN A 46 18.13 5.92 25.93
CA GLN A 46 17.14 6.33 26.93
C GLN A 46 16.51 5.14 27.67
N GLY A 47 16.91 3.91 27.34
CA GLY A 47 16.29 2.71 27.89
C GLY A 47 14.84 2.49 27.43
N ILE A 48 14.43 3.12 26.33
CA ILE A 48 13.08 2.97 25.74
C ILE A 48 13.04 1.70 24.91
N ARG A 49 12.06 0.83 25.21
CA ARG A 49 11.88 -0.49 24.57
C ARG A 49 11.16 -0.36 23.25
N VAL A 50 11.67 -0.98 22.19
CA VAL A 50 11.09 -1.03 20.87
C VAL A 50 10.74 -2.48 20.52
N THR A 51 9.50 -2.76 20.19
CA THR A 51 9.02 -4.10 19.81
C THR A 51 8.34 -4.04 18.45
N MET A 52 8.67 -5.00 17.58
CA MET A 52 8.02 -5.18 16.28
C MET A 52 7.19 -6.47 16.24
N VAL A 53 6.00 -6.36 15.65
CA VAL A 53 5.07 -7.49 15.47
C VAL A 53 4.65 -7.57 14.01
N ASP A 54 4.84 -8.73 13.38
CA ASP A 54 4.44 -8.96 11.99
C ASP A 54 3.69 -10.28 11.81
N LYS A 55 2.63 -10.27 10.99
CA LYS A 55 1.86 -11.50 10.69
C LYS A 55 2.60 -12.47 9.77
N ALA A 56 3.66 -12.04 9.12
CA ALA A 56 4.53 -12.84 8.25
C ALA A 56 5.94 -12.96 8.85
N ALA A 57 6.96 -13.04 8.01
CA ALA A 57 8.37 -12.91 8.38
C ALA A 57 8.92 -11.58 7.84
N VAL A 58 9.64 -10.84 8.66
CA VAL A 58 10.13 -9.50 8.32
C VAL A 58 10.93 -9.48 7.02
N ASP A 59 11.73 -10.49 6.76
CA ASP A 59 12.54 -10.60 5.52
C ASP A 59 11.71 -10.70 4.24
N ARG A 60 10.46 -11.12 4.35
CA ARG A 60 9.54 -11.34 3.22
C ARG A 60 8.22 -10.58 3.35
N SER A 61 8.08 -9.78 4.39
CA SER A 61 6.86 -9.01 4.65
C SER A 61 6.75 -7.79 3.74
N GLY A 62 5.51 -7.50 3.35
CA GLY A 62 5.15 -6.31 2.60
C GLY A 62 5.33 -6.41 1.09
N ALA A 63 4.92 -5.33 0.41
CA ALA A 63 4.82 -5.26 -1.05
C ALA A 63 6.17 -5.33 -1.76
N VAL A 64 7.22 -4.82 -1.15
CA VAL A 64 8.55 -4.75 -1.76
C VAL A 64 9.09 -6.13 -2.11
N ALA A 65 8.80 -7.15 -1.31
CA ALA A 65 9.25 -8.52 -1.55
C ALA A 65 8.56 -9.24 -2.73
N MET A 66 7.61 -8.59 -3.41
CA MET A 66 6.81 -9.20 -4.49
C MET A 66 7.44 -9.09 -5.89
N GLY A 67 8.71 -8.81 -6.01
CA GLY A 67 9.42 -8.66 -7.28
C GLY A 67 9.89 -7.23 -7.52
N LEU A 68 9.49 -6.60 -8.63
CA LEU A 68 9.88 -5.24 -8.95
C LEU A 68 9.46 -4.25 -7.86
N SER A 69 10.41 -3.46 -7.39
CA SER A 69 10.17 -2.33 -6.51
C SER A 69 10.67 -1.03 -7.10
N ALA A 70 10.05 0.08 -6.70
CA ALA A 70 10.50 1.41 -7.05
C ALA A 70 11.16 2.08 -5.83
N ILE A 71 12.36 2.58 -6.05
CA ILE A 71 13.00 3.59 -5.19
C ILE A 71 12.56 4.93 -5.75
N ASN A 72 11.89 5.74 -4.94
CA ASN A 72 11.48 7.08 -5.29
C ASN A 72 12.39 8.08 -4.58
N THR A 73 13.03 8.93 -5.36
CA THR A 73 13.91 10.03 -4.92
C THR A 73 14.03 11.03 -6.05
N TYR A 74 14.70 12.13 -5.83
CA TYR A 74 14.98 13.04 -6.94
C TYR A 74 16.35 12.75 -7.55
N VAL A 75 16.39 12.79 -8.88
CA VAL A 75 17.55 12.42 -9.69
C VAL A 75 18.02 13.64 -10.48
N GLY A 76 19.34 13.81 -10.56
CA GLY A 76 19.97 14.93 -11.29
C GLY A 76 19.86 16.24 -10.53
N GLU A 77 19.44 17.31 -11.21
CA GLU A 77 19.37 18.67 -10.65
C GLU A 77 18.03 18.98 -9.94
N ASN A 78 17.12 17.99 -9.83
CA ASN A 78 15.85 18.18 -9.12
C ASN A 78 16.09 18.35 -7.60
N ASN A 79 15.12 18.96 -6.93
CA ASN A 79 15.14 19.22 -5.50
C ASN A 79 13.80 18.88 -4.84
N ALA A 80 13.71 19.06 -3.51
CA ALA A 80 12.50 18.73 -2.75
C ALA A 80 11.26 19.51 -3.22
N ALA A 81 11.39 20.78 -3.61
CA ALA A 81 10.27 21.57 -4.12
C ALA A 81 9.78 21.05 -5.49
N ASP A 82 10.71 20.65 -6.36
CA ASP A 82 10.36 20.03 -7.65
C ASP A 82 9.65 18.70 -7.45
N PHE A 83 10.06 17.94 -6.43
CA PHE A 83 9.39 16.69 -6.06
C PHE A 83 7.94 16.93 -5.61
N VAL A 84 7.69 17.97 -4.80
CA VAL A 84 6.32 18.36 -4.41
C VAL A 84 5.48 18.73 -5.64
N LYS A 85 6.03 19.52 -6.57
CA LYS A 85 5.33 19.90 -7.83
C LYS A 85 4.97 18.66 -8.65
N TYR A 86 5.89 17.71 -8.76
CA TYR A 86 5.64 16.45 -9.45
C TYR A 86 4.50 15.67 -8.79
N VAL A 87 4.55 15.48 -7.48
CA VAL A 87 3.51 14.73 -6.74
C VAL A 87 2.15 15.43 -6.85
N ARG A 88 2.12 16.76 -6.67
CA ARG A 88 0.90 17.56 -6.83
C ARG A 88 0.29 17.40 -8.22
N GLN A 89 1.10 17.44 -9.28
CA GLN A 89 0.63 17.27 -10.65
C GLN A 89 0.05 15.86 -10.88
N ASP A 90 0.73 14.82 -10.43
CA ASP A 90 0.30 13.43 -10.64
C ASP A 90 -0.92 13.07 -9.79
N LEU A 91 -1.08 13.67 -8.62
CA LEU A 91 -2.26 13.58 -7.76
C LEU A 91 -3.34 14.62 -8.07
N MET A 92 -3.29 15.20 -9.27
CA MET A 92 -4.31 16.11 -9.80
C MET A 92 -4.66 17.29 -8.87
N GLY A 93 -3.65 17.90 -8.29
CA GLY A 93 -3.73 19.17 -7.57
C GLY A 93 -3.93 19.09 -6.06
N ILE A 94 -4.15 17.92 -5.49
CA ILE A 94 -4.40 17.76 -4.06
C ILE A 94 -3.37 16.82 -3.44
N THR A 95 -2.52 17.37 -2.57
CA THR A 95 -1.59 16.60 -1.74
C THR A 95 -1.19 17.41 -0.51
N ARG A 96 -0.84 16.75 0.59
CA ARG A 96 -0.20 17.34 1.77
C ARG A 96 1.25 17.69 1.40
N GLU A 97 1.45 18.91 0.90
CA GLU A 97 2.75 19.36 0.42
C GLU A 97 3.81 19.44 1.53
N ASP A 98 3.39 19.69 2.76
CA ASP A 98 4.24 19.63 3.94
C ASP A 98 4.81 18.22 4.16
N LEU A 99 3.96 17.18 4.07
CA LEU A 99 4.38 15.79 4.20
C LEU A 99 5.30 15.34 3.05
N VAL A 100 4.97 15.75 1.82
CA VAL A 100 5.78 15.42 0.63
C VAL A 100 7.13 16.11 0.67
N TYR A 101 7.18 17.39 1.08
CA TYR A 101 8.42 18.13 1.23
C TYR A 101 9.30 17.55 2.34
N ASP A 102 8.68 17.21 3.49
CA ASP A 102 9.38 16.58 4.60
C ASP A 102 9.94 15.21 4.20
N LEU A 103 9.16 14.40 3.50
CA LEU A 103 9.62 13.13 2.91
C LEU A 103 10.83 13.34 2.01
N ALA A 104 10.80 14.34 1.14
CA ALA A 104 11.88 14.62 0.20
C ALA A 104 13.18 14.98 0.92
N ARG A 105 13.12 15.61 2.11
CA ARG A 105 14.31 15.88 2.93
C ARG A 105 15.00 14.63 3.49
N TRP A 106 14.27 13.51 3.60
CA TRP A 106 14.73 12.27 4.23
C TRP A 106 14.99 11.13 3.25
N VAL A 107 14.35 11.15 2.08
CA VAL A 107 14.35 9.99 1.19
C VAL A 107 15.72 9.72 0.57
N ASP A 108 16.46 10.77 0.24
CA ASP A 108 17.79 10.64 -0.34
C ASP A 108 18.78 9.99 0.64
N ASP A 109 18.78 10.44 1.90
CA ASP A 109 19.55 9.82 2.98
C ASP A 109 19.17 8.34 3.19
N SER A 110 17.88 8.00 3.10
CA SER A 110 17.44 6.59 3.17
C SER A 110 17.97 5.76 2.00
N VAL A 111 18.05 6.32 0.80
CA VAL A 111 18.61 5.62 -0.37
C VAL A 111 20.11 5.37 -0.19
N HIS A 112 20.85 6.32 0.38
CA HIS A 112 22.27 6.12 0.71
C HIS A 112 22.48 5.09 1.81
N LEU A 113 21.60 4.99 2.81
CA LEU A 113 21.64 3.89 3.78
C LEU A 113 21.48 2.52 3.11
N PHE A 114 20.62 2.42 2.10
CA PHE A 114 20.47 1.16 1.36
C PHE A 114 21.77 0.75 0.64
N GLU A 115 22.50 1.71 0.09
CA GLU A 115 23.84 1.46 -0.49
C GLU A 115 24.84 1.01 0.56
N ASP A 116 24.88 1.67 1.70
CA ASP A 116 25.76 1.29 2.83
C ASP A 116 25.47 -0.13 3.31
N TRP A 117 24.23 -0.59 3.23
CA TRP A 117 23.82 -1.95 3.54
C TRP A 117 24.06 -2.95 2.40
N GLY A 118 24.60 -2.50 1.27
CA GLY A 118 25.00 -3.34 0.15
C GLY A 118 24.01 -3.41 -1.01
N LEU A 119 22.98 -2.58 -1.04
CA LEU A 119 22.08 -2.51 -2.19
C LEU A 119 22.73 -1.67 -3.32
N PRO A 120 22.93 -2.20 -4.53
CA PRO A 120 23.61 -1.47 -5.61
C PRO A 120 22.69 -0.45 -6.30
N VAL A 121 22.28 0.61 -5.60
CA VAL A 121 21.40 1.68 -6.11
C VAL A 121 22.19 2.70 -6.92
N TRP A 122 23.12 3.37 -6.24
CA TRP A 122 24.06 4.32 -6.79
C TRP A 122 25.47 3.83 -6.58
N LYS A 123 26.25 3.87 -7.60
CA LYS A 123 27.70 3.72 -7.44
C LYS A 123 28.38 4.88 -8.11
N LYS A 124 29.38 5.44 -7.47
CA LYS A 124 30.14 6.60 -7.98
C LYS A 124 31.33 6.14 -8.78
N GLY A 125 31.56 6.76 -9.94
CA GLY A 125 32.76 6.53 -10.73
C GLY A 125 32.98 5.07 -11.09
N ASP A 126 34.17 4.58 -10.82
CA ASP A 126 34.59 3.23 -11.18
C ASP A 126 33.93 2.13 -10.36
N ASP A 127 33.36 2.46 -9.22
CA ASP A 127 32.65 1.49 -8.36
C ASP A 127 31.40 0.90 -9.04
N ASN A 128 30.93 1.53 -10.10
CA ASN A 128 29.88 1.01 -10.96
C ASN A 128 30.32 -0.14 -11.88
N GLU A 129 31.58 -0.51 -11.88
CA GLU A 129 32.12 -1.57 -12.76
C GLU A 129 31.48 -2.93 -12.54
N SER A 130 30.94 -3.16 -11.36
CA SER A 130 30.21 -4.39 -11.04
C SER A 130 28.82 -4.50 -11.67
N LEU A 131 28.30 -3.44 -12.32
CA LEU A 131 27.04 -3.45 -13.04
C LEU A 131 27.30 -3.88 -14.49
N ASP A 132 26.64 -4.95 -14.93
CA ASP A 132 26.86 -5.56 -16.25
C ASP A 132 26.73 -4.54 -17.40
N GLY A 133 25.72 -3.70 -17.37
CA GLY A 133 25.53 -2.67 -18.35
C GLY A 133 26.63 -1.61 -18.36
N HIS A 134 27.24 -1.29 -17.22
CA HIS A 134 28.36 -0.38 -17.14
C HIS A 134 29.61 -0.96 -17.80
N GLN A 135 29.91 -2.23 -17.56
CA GLN A 135 31.02 -2.92 -18.23
C GLN A 135 30.81 -2.96 -19.76
N ALA A 136 29.59 -3.20 -20.21
CA ALA A 136 29.26 -3.16 -21.62
C ALA A 136 29.48 -1.76 -22.22
N ALA A 137 29.08 -0.71 -21.53
CA ALA A 137 29.29 0.69 -21.97
C ALA A 137 30.79 1.05 -22.03
N LYS A 138 31.59 0.66 -21.03
CA LYS A 138 33.07 0.84 -21.05
C LYS A 138 33.73 0.10 -22.23
N ALA A 139 33.21 -1.05 -22.59
CA ALA A 139 33.70 -1.79 -23.74
C ALA A 139 33.24 -1.23 -25.09
N GLY A 140 32.58 -0.08 -25.10
CA GLY A 140 32.01 0.53 -26.32
C GLY A 140 30.84 -0.25 -26.89
N LYS A 141 30.20 -1.11 -26.08
CA LYS A 141 29.01 -1.86 -26.46
C LYS A 141 27.76 -1.09 -26.05
N PRO A 142 26.71 -1.09 -26.87
CA PRO A 142 25.43 -0.52 -26.48
C PRO A 142 24.86 -1.25 -25.27
N SER A 143 24.29 -0.50 -24.36
CA SER A 143 23.71 -1.02 -23.12
C SER A 143 22.43 -0.25 -22.78
N LEU A 144 21.53 -0.91 -22.08
CA LEU A 144 20.39 -0.27 -21.44
C LEU A 144 20.80 0.61 -20.23
N ARG A 145 22.09 0.64 -19.87
CA ARG A 145 22.65 1.37 -18.73
C ARG A 145 23.64 2.43 -19.20
N GLU A 146 23.34 3.69 -18.95
CA GLU A 146 24.15 4.83 -19.37
C GLU A 146 25.11 5.26 -18.27
N GLY A 147 26.44 5.30 -18.57
CA GLY A 147 27.46 5.90 -17.70
C GLY A 147 27.49 5.38 -16.28
N GLY A 148 27.22 4.10 -16.09
CA GLY A 148 27.13 3.45 -14.79
C GLY A 148 25.83 3.73 -14.03
N LYS A 149 24.93 4.53 -14.57
CA LYS A 149 23.59 4.71 -14.02
C LYS A 149 22.67 3.63 -14.59
N PRO A 150 21.84 2.99 -13.77
CA PRO A 150 20.84 2.06 -14.31
C PRO A 150 19.93 2.84 -15.26
N VAL A 151 19.74 2.38 -16.48
CA VAL A 151 18.72 2.91 -17.42
C VAL A 151 17.31 2.81 -16.80
N ARG A 152 17.17 1.98 -15.78
CA ARG A 152 15.98 1.86 -14.93
C ARG A 152 15.66 3.11 -14.13
N SER A 153 16.15 4.27 -14.50
CA SER A 153 15.87 5.52 -13.81
C SER A 153 15.11 6.52 -14.68
N GLY A 154 14.11 7.15 -14.08
CA GLY A 154 13.52 8.39 -14.56
C GLY A 154 14.01 9.57 -13.73
N LYS A 155 13.29 10.70 -13.80
CA LYS A 155 13.60 11.87 -12.97
C LYS A 155 13.37 11.64 -11.47
N TRP A 156 12.51 10.71 -11.11
CA TRP A 156 11.99 10.50 -9.76
C TRP A 156 12.06 9.07 -9.28
N GLN A 157 12.33 8.11 -10.13
CA GLN A 157 12.21 6.69 -9.80
C GLN A 157 13.38 5.88 -10.35
N ILE A 158 13.82 4.92 -9.55
CA ILE A 158 14.77 3.88 -9.93
C ILE A 158 14.09 2.55 -9.67
N MET A 159 14.12 1.64 -10.65
CA MET A 159 13.57 0.30 -10.50
C MET A 159 14.64 -0.67 -10.01
N ILE A 160 14.28 -1.54 -9.08
CA ILE A 160 15.20 -2.48 -8.44
C ILE A 160 14.50 -3.81 -8.16
N ASN A 161 15.28 -4.88 -8.05
CA ASN A 161 14.76 -6.16 -7.58
C ASN A 161 14.32 -6.06 -6.12
N GLY A 162 13.03 -6.28 -5.88
CA GLY A 162 12.42 -6.09 -4.57
C GLY A 162 12.74 -7.18 -3.56
N GLU A 163 13.00 -8.41 -4.01
CA GLU A 163 13.26 -9.52 -3.09
C GLU A 163 14.57 -9.32 -2.32
N SER A 164 15.67 -9.03 -3.03
CA SER A 164 16.96 -8.74 -2.40
C SER A 164 16.92 -7.44 -1.59
N TYR A 165 16.26 -6.42 -2.12
CA TYR A 165 16.05 -5.15 -1.44
C TYR A 165 15.35 -5.32 -0.09
N LYS A 166 14.26 -6.11 -0.06
CA LYS A 166 13.52 -6.34 1.19
C LYS A 166 14.34 -7.08 2.24
N VAL A 167 15.14 -8.08 1.84
CA VAL A 167 16.03 -8.79 2.76
C VAL A 167 17.03 -7.83 3.40
N ILE A 168 17.72 -7.02 2.60
CA ILE A 168 18.72 -6.05 3.07
C ILE A 168 18.12 -5.06 4.08
N VAL A 169 16.97 -4.46 3.75
CA VAL A 169 16.30 -3.52 4.66
C VAL A 169 15.71 -4.23 5.89
N GLY A 170 15.22 -5.45 5.72
CA GLY A 170 14.73 -6.28 6.82
C GLY A 170 15.83 -6.63 7.82
N GLU A 171 17.02 -6.97 7.33
CA GLU A 171 18.19 -7.26 8.17
C GLU A 171 18.64 -6.02 8.94
N ALA A 172 18.66 -4.84 8.31
CA ALA A 172 18.98 -3.60 8.99
C ALA A 172 17.97 -3.24 10.09
N GLY A 173 16.66 -3.41 9.81
CA GLY A 173 15.61 -3.23 10.82
C GLY A 173 15.74 -4.21 12.00
N LYS A 174 16.01 -5.48 11.72
CA LYS A 174 16.24 -6.51 12.76
C LYS A 174 17.49 -6.22 13.57
N ALA A 175 18.56 -5.72 12.93
CA ALA A 175 19.77 -5.34 13.65
C ALA A 175 19.51 -4.19 14.64
N GLY A 176 18.70 -3.17 14.25
CA GLY A 176 18.28 -2.13 15.16
C GLY A 176 17.44 -2.66 16.33
N LEU A 177 16.50 -3.58 16.07
CA LEU A 177 15.74 -4.23 17.16
C LEU A 177 16.64 -5.03 18.11
N GLU A 178 17.58 -5.78 17.59
CA GLU A 178 18.51 -6.56 18.41
C GLU A 178 19.40 -5.65 19.27
N ALA A 179 19.90 -4.55 18.70
CA ALA A 179 20.67 -3.56 19.46
C ALA A 179 19.82 -2.96 20.60
N ASN A 180 18.56 -2.62 20.33
CA ASN A 180 17.63 -2.14 21.35
C ASN A 180 17.33 -3.22 22.41
N ARG A 181 17.13 -4.47 22.01
CA ARG A 181 16.91 -5.60 22.92
C ARG A 181 18.08 -5.73 23.92
N VAL A 182 19.31 -5.67 23.43
CA VAL A 182 20.50 -5.74 24.26
C VAL A 182 20.61 -4.53 25.20
N ALA A 183 20.37 -3.34 24.68
CA ALA A 183 20.48 -2.10 25.45
C ALA A 183 19.43 -2.01 26.57
N THR A 184 18.22 -2.49 26.35
CA THR A 184 17.10 -2.44 27.30
C THR A 184 16.96 -3.68 28.17
N GLY A 185 17.63 -4.78 27.81
CA GLY A 185 17.58 -6.04 28.55
C GLY A 185 16.26 -6.80 28.43
N VAL A 186 15.39 -6.46 27.46
CA VAL A 186 14.16 -7.22 27.22
C VAL A 186 14.48 -8.59 26.64
N GLU A 187 13.68 -9.61 26.98
CA GLU A 187 13.91 -10.98 26.55
C GLU A 187 13.65 -11.13 25.03
N GLN A 188 12.54 -10.58 24.55
CA GLN A 188 12.09 -10.64 23.17
C GLN A 188 11.47 -9.32 22.74
N ASN A 189 11.79 -8.87 21.52
CA ASN A 189 11.22 -7.67 20.93
C ASN A 189 10.89 -7.78 19.43
N LEU A 190 10.95 -8.99 18.88
CA LEU A 190 10.49 -9.31 17.54
C LEU A 190 9.53 -10.50 17.61
N PHE A 191 8.30 -10.28 17.16
CA PHE A 191 7.23 -11.27 17.11
C PHE A 191 6.78 -11.45 15.66
N GLU A 192 7.23 -12.51 15.02
CA GLU A 192 6.80 -12.90 13.69
C GLU A 192 5.65 -13.91 13.77
N ARG A 193 4.82 -13.98 12.73
CA ARG A 193 3.64 -14.86 12.67
C ARG A 193 2.57 -14.48 13.72
N VAL A 194 2.52 -13.23 14.12
CA VAL A 194 1.49 -12.68 15.00
C VAL A 194 0.72 -11.61 14.25
N PHE A 195 -0.58 -11.82 14.09
CA PHE A 195 -1.47 -10.88 13.42
C PHE A 195 -2.16 -9.99 14.44
N ILE A 196 -1.79 -8.71 14.46
CA ILE A 196 -2.49 -7.68 15.25
C ILE A 196 -3.76 -7.30 14.50
N ILE A 197 -4.88 -7.37 15.21
CA ILE A 197 -6.21 -7.14 14.63
C ILE A 197 -6.91 -5.92 15.19
N LYS A 198 -6.48 -5.43 16.36
CA LYS A 198 -7.12 -4.31 17.04
C LYS A 198 -6.09 -3.51 17.84
N VAL A 199 -6.20 -2.19 17.78
CA VAL A 199 -5.52 -1.26 18.70
C VAL A 199 -6.48 -0.93 19.83
N LEU A 200 -5.94 -0.73 21.05
CA LEU A 200 -6.71 -0.48 22.26
C LEU A 200 -6.52 0.96 22.71
N ASN A 201 -7.62 1.61 23.06
CA ASN A 201 -7.60 2.96 23.62
C ASN A 201 -7.30 2.94 25.12
N ASP A 202 -6.74 4.02 25.64
CA ASP A 202 -6.61 4.25 27.07
C ASP A 202 -8.01 4.38 27.71
N LYS A 203 -8.18 3.72 28.87
CA LYS A 203 -9.47 3.68 29.59
C LYS A 203 -9.91 5.03 30.13
N ASP A 204 -8.95 5.93 30.41
CA ASP A 204 -9.17 7.24 31.00
C ASP A 204 -9.17 8.36 29.94
N ASP A 205 -8.51 8.13 28.78
CA ASP A 205 -8.49 9.01 27.61
C ASP A 205 -8.72 8.20 26.31
N PRO A 206 -9.97 8.06 25.83
CA PRO A 206 -10.28 7.28 24.63
C PRO A 206 -9.68 7.87 23.33
N THR A 207 -9.05 9.04 23.39
CA THR A 207 -8.30 9.63 22.28
C THR A 207 -6.81 9.29 22.29
N LYS A 208 -6.39 8.35 23.15
CA LYS A 208 -5.00 7.93 23.32
C LYS A 208 -4.87 6.42 23.16
N VAL A 209 -3.76 5.97 22.55
CA VAL A 209 -3.43 4.54 22.44
C VAL A 209 -2.92 3.99 23.77
N ALA A 210 -3.25 2.74 24.09
CA ALA A 210 -2.76 2.04 25.28
C ALA A 210 -2.21 0.64 24.99
N GLY A 211 -2.51 0.07 23.84
CA GLY A 211 -2.03 -1.27 23.48
C GLY A 211 -2.60 -1.78 22.18
N ALA A 212 -2.37 -3.06 21.94
CA ALA A 212 -2.91 -3.78 20.79
C ALA A 212 -3.10 -5.26 21.13
N VAL A 213 -4.00 -5.93 20.41
CA VAL A 213 -4.27 -7.35 20.56
C VAL A 213 -4.21 -8.05 19.21
N GLY A 214 -3.71 -9.27 19.24
CA GLY A 214 -3.61 -10.13 18.09
C GLY A 214 -3.44 -11.60 18.48
N PHE A 215 -3.23 -12.44 17.51
CA PHE A 215 -3.07 -13.88 17.74
C PHE A 215 -1.95 -14.46 16.87
N SER A 216 -1.39 -15.58 17.30
CA SER A 216 -0.46 -16.33 16.48
C SER A 216 -1.18 -17.02 15.32
N VAL A 217 -0.66 -16.87 14.11
CA VAL A 217 -1.20 -17.60 12.94
C VAL A 217 -0.70 -19.05 12.85
N ARG A 218 0.02 -19.53 13.87
CA ARG A 218 0.65 -20.85 13.93
C ARG A 218 0.29 -21.66 15.18
N GLU A 219 0.04 -20.98 16.29
CA GLU A 219 -0.15 -21.58 17.60
C GLU A 219 -1.44 -21.04 18.24
N ASN A 220 -2.06 -21.81 19.10
CA ASN A 220 -3.27 -21.37 19.83
C ASN A 220 -2.90 -20.37 20.94
N LYS A 221 -2.47 -19.15 20.53
CA LYS A 221 -2.00 -18.09 21.42
C LYS A 221 -2.62 -16.75 21.10
N LEU A 222 -3.07 -16.06 22.13
CA LEU A 222 -3.43 -14.64 22.10
C LEU A 222 -2.21 -13.81 22.55
N TYR A 223 -1.95 -12.73 21.85
CA TYR A 223 -0.93 -11.75 22.23
C TYR A 223 -1.57 -10.41 22.57
N ILE A 224 -1.27 -9.90 23.75
CA ILE A 224 -1.69 -8.57 24.23
C ILE A 224 -0.43 -7.73 24.44
N PHE A 225 -0.32 -6.64 23.70
CA PHE A 225 0.79 -5.70 23.80
C PHE A 225 0.33 -4.45 24.54
N LYS A 226 0.96 -4.13 25.66
CA LYS A 226 0.81 -2.84 26.37
C LYS A 226 1.88 -1.89 25.84
N CYS A 227 1.51 -0.68 25.43
CA CYS A 227 2.47 0.26 24.87
C CYS A 227 2.10 1.71 25.14
N LYS A 228 3.10 2.60 25.14
CA LYS A 228 2.91 4.05 25.21
C LYS A 228 2.56 4.64 23.85
N THR A 229 3.13 4.05 22.79
CA THR A 229 2.90 4.50 21.42
C THR A 229 2.95 3.31 20.46
N ALA A 230 2.17 3.40 19.39
CA ALA A 230 2.11 2.37 18.35
C ALA A 230 2.26 2.97 16.96
N LEU A 231 2.95 2.23 16.06
CA LEU A 231 3.01 2.51 14.63
C LEU A 231 2.11 1.53 13.89
N LEU A 232 1.21 2.05 13.05
CA LEU A 232 0.51 1.28 12.04
C LEU A 232 1.33 1.25 10.74
N GLY A 233 2.03 0.15 10.49
CA GLY A 233 2.88 -0.10 9.32
C GLY A 233 2.44 -1.32 8.50
N CYS A 234 1.12 -1.60 8.42
CA CYS A 234 0.54 -2.83 7.86
C CYS A 234 0.33 -2.80 6.33
N GLY A 235 0.75 -1.75 5.64
CA GLY A 235 0.54 -1.61 4.19
C GLY A 235 -0.87 -1.15 3.81
N GLY A 236 -1.23 -1.29 2.53
CA GLY A 236 -2.50 -0.84 1.99
C GLY A 236 -3.62 -1.88 2.07
N CYS A 237 -4.60 -1.75 1.15
CA CYS A 237 -5.71 -2.70 1.01
C CYS A 237 -5.79 -3.22 -0.42
N VAL A 238 -5.76 -4.53 -0.56
CA VAL A 238 -5.94 -5.24 -1.82
C VAL A 238 -6.93 -6.39 -1.65
N ASN A 239 -7.33 -6.97 -2.77
CA ASN A 239 -8.20 -8.15 -2.78
C ASN A 239 -9.62 -7.88 -2.21
N PHE A 240 -10.06 -6.62 -2.26
CA PHE A 240 -11.42 -6.19 -1.90
C PHE A 240 -12.28 -5.85 -3.13
N PHE A 241 -11.67 -5.79 -4.32
CA PHE A 241 -12.34 -5.82 -5.61
C PHE A 241 -12.15 -7.17 -6.28
N ARG A 242 -13.11 -7.55 -7.13
CA ARG A 242 -12.98 -8.75 -7.95
C ARG A 242 -11.88 -8.58 -8.99
N GLY A 243 -10.98 -9.53 -9.08
CA GLY A 243 -9.95 -9.58 -10.09
C GLY A 243 -10.56 -9.69 -11.50
N ARG A 244 -9.95 -8.98 -12.47
CA ARG A 244 -10.47 -8.92 -13.85
C ARG A 244 -10.45 -10.28 -14.54
N ALA A 245 -9.37 -11.04 -14.36
CA ALA A 245 -9.24 -12.33 -14.99
C ALA A 245 -9.75 -13.43 -14.06
N THR A 246 -10.94 -13.95 -14.33
CA THR A 246 -11.59 -14.96 -13.50
C THR A 246 -11.04 -16.36 -13.71
N ALA A 247 -10.67 -16.72 -14.95
CA ALA A 247 -10.15 -18.04 -15.28
C ALA A 247 -8.62 -18.09 -15.32
N GLU A 248 -7.98 -17.15 -15.97
CA GLU A 248 -6.56 -17.16 -16.26
C GLU A 248 -5.73 -16.27 -15.31
N GLY A 249 -6.30 -15.18 -14.85
CA GLY A 249 -5.62 -14.21 -13.98
C GLY A 249 -6.10 -14.22 -12.54
N GLN A 250 -7.07 -15.04 -12.19
CA GLN A 250 -7.54 -15.13 -10.81
C GLN A 250 -6.41 -15.56 -9.88
N GLY A 251 -6.17 -14.78 -8.84
CA GLY A 251 -5.06 -14.99 -7.90
C GLY A 251 -3.70 -14.46 -8.38
N ARG A 252 -3.60 -13.88 -9.57
CA ARG A 252 -2.40 -13.22 -10.08
C ARG A 252 -2.41 -11.74 -9.75
N ALA A 253 -2.47 -11.41 -8.47
CA ALA A 253 -2.33 -10.03 -8.01
C ALA A 253 -0.86 -9.61 -8.06
N TRP A 254 -0.62 -8.40 -8.53
CA TRP A 254 0.72 -7.81 -8.45
C TRP A 254 1.13 -7.48 -7.02
N PHE A 255 0.16 -7.16 -6.16
CA PHE A 255 0.39 -6.74 -4.77
C PHE A 255 0.06 -7.89 -3.80
N PRO A 256 0.66 -7.93 -2.59
CA PRO A 256 0.37 -8.99 -1.63
C PRO A 256 -1.12 -9.05 -1.29
N VAL A 257 -1.75 -10.16 -1.57
CA VAL A 257 -3.20 -10.36 -1.34
C VAL A 257 -3.61 -10.29 0.14
N TRP A 258 -2.67 -10.42 1.04
CA TRP A 258 -2.85 -10.29 2.50
C TRP A 258 -2.70 -8.87 3.05
N ASN A 259 -2.46 -7.88 2.21
CA ASN A 259 -2.65 -6.47 2.58
C ASN A 259 -4.15 -6.19 2.65
N SER A 260 -4.70 -6.19 3.84
CA SER A 260 -6.15 -6.23 4.09
C SER A 260 -6.76 -4.90 4.54
N GLY A 261 -6.03 -3.79 4.44
CA GLY A 261 -6.52 -2.49 4.92
C GLY A 261 -6.43 -2.32 6.43
N SER A 262 -5.62 -3.14 7.11
CA SER A 262 -5.50 -3.13 8.58
C SER A 262 -5.11 -1.77 9.14
N ASN A 263 -4.29 -0.98 8.43
CA ASN A 263 -3.97 0.39 8.85
C ASN A 263 -5.23 1.26 8.94
N TYR A 264 -6.09 1.17 7.93
CA TYR A 264 -7.29 2.01 7.83
C TYR A 264 -8.35 1.58 8.84
N ALA A 265 -8.60 0.28 8.94
CA ALA A 265 -9.59 -0.27 9.86
C ALA A 265 -9.21 -0.03 11.31
N MET A 266 -8.03 -0.47 11.74
CA MET A 266 -7.57 -0.28 13.13
C MET A 266 -7.46 1.19 13.51
N GLY A 267 -7.01 2.05 12.56
CA GLY A 267 -6.95 3.49 12.79
C GLY A 267 -8.34 4.10 12.96
N ALA A 268 -9.30 3.77 12.10
CA ALA A 268 -10.67 4.26 12.18
C ALA A 268 -11.37 3.81 13.47
N GLU A 269 -11.23 2.56 13.84
CA GLU A 269 -11.88 1.97 15.04
C GLU A 269 -11.41 2.56 16.37
N VAL A 270 -10.18 3.07 16.43
CA VAL A 270 -9.69 3.81 17.62
C VAL A 270 -9.96 5.30 17.54
N GLY A 271 -10.63 5.78 16.48
CA GLY A 271 -11.06 7.17 16.33
C GLY A 271 -10.08 8.06 15.55
N ALA A 272 -9.10 7.51 14.85
CA ALA A 272 -8.25 8.28 13.96
C ALA A 272 -9.01 8.67 12.68
N GLU A 273 -8.77 9.91 12.20
CA GLU A 273 -9.33 10.36 10.93
C GLU A 273 -8.68 9.66 9.74
N LEU A 274 -9.50 9.25 8.78
CA LEU A 274 -9.09 8.84 7.45
C LEU A 274 -9.12 10.04 6.49
N VAL A 275 -8.33 9.97 5.42
CA VAL A 275 -8.27 11.02 4.40
C VAL A 275 -8.15 10.43 2.99
N LEU A 276 -8.82 11.08 2.03
CA LEU A 276 -8.79 10.76 0.60
C LEU A 276 -9.04 9.27 0.31
N MET A 277 -9.92 8.63 1.09
CA MET A 277 -10.22 7.21 0.91
C MET A 277 -10.89 6.91 -0.43
N GLU A 278 -11.41 7.89 -1.16
CA GLU A 278 -11.85 7.76 -2.54
C GLU A 278 -10.71 7.48 -3.52
N ASN A 279 -9.48 7.87 -3.18
CA ASN A 279 -8.32 7.65 -4.02
C ASN A 279 -7.86 6.20 -3.95
N ARG A 280 -7.74 5.58 -5.11
CA ARG A 280 -7.21 4.22 -5.27
C ARG A 280 -6.25 4.16 -6.44
N PHE A 281 -5.55 3.07 -6.59
CA PHE A 281 -4.61 2.83 -7.67
C PHE A 281 -5.08 1.66 -8.53
N VAL A 282 -5.14 1.88 -9.83
CA VAL A 282 -5.44 0.86 -10.84
C VAL A 282 -4.22 0.72 -11.74
N PRO A 283 -3.31 -0.22 -11.47
CA PRO A 283 -2.14 -0.41 -12.33
C PRO A 283 -2.52 -1.04 -13.67
N ALA A 284 -1.79 -0.69 -14.72
CA ALA A 284 -1.75 -1.51 -15.92
C ALA A 284 -0.89 -2.76 -15.67
N ARG A 285 -1.31 -3.89 -16.22
CA ARG A 285 -0.58 -5.16 -16.16
C ARG A 285 -0.54 -5.84 -17.51
N PHE A 286 0.31 -6.83 -17.67
CA PHE A 286 0.24 -7.72 -18.83
C PHE A 286 -1.01 -8.58 -18.75
N LYS A 287 -1.67 -8.76 -19.91
CA LYS A 287 -2.81 -9.68 -20.00
C LYS A 287 -2.37 -11.08 -19.60
N ASP A 288 -3.22 -11.77 -18.87
CA ASP A 288 -3.04 -13.14 -18.40
C ASP A 288 -1.75 -13.38 -17.60
N GLY A 289 -1.17 -12.29 -17.10
CA GLY A 289 0.10 -12.31 -16.42
C GLY A 289 0.14 -11.39 -15.22
N TYR A 290 1.34 -10.93 -14.93
CA TYR A 290 1.65 -10.12 -13.76
C TYR A 290 1.93 -8.67 -14.18
N GLY A 291 1.84 -7.76 -13.26
CA GLY A 291 2.22 -6.36 -13.41
C GLY A 291 3.38 -6.04 -12.48
N PRO A 292 3.73 -4.78 -12.34
CA PRO A 292 3.24 -3.62 -13.07
C PRO A 292 3.99 -3.40 -14.39
N VAL A 293 3.35 -2.74 -15.36
CA VAL A 293 4.01 -2.35 -16.62
C VAL A 293 4.56 -0.93 -16.60
N GLY A 294 4.37 -0.17 -15.53
CA GLY A 294 4.90 1.20 -15.39
C GLY A 294 6.42 1.27 -15.67
N ALA A 295 7.15 0.26 -15.20
CA ALA A 295 8.58 0.12 -15.45
C ALA A 295 8.93 0.02 -16.94
N TRP A 296 8.14 -0.64 -17.76
CA TRP A 296 8.38 -0.77 -19.22
C TRP A 296 8.26 0.58 -19.94
N PHE A 297 7.29 1.41 -19.53
CA PHE A 297 7.22 2.79 -20.03
C PHE A 297 8.44 3.61 -19.62
N LEU A 298 8.97 3.37 -18.44
CA LEU A 298 10.09 4.11 -17.88
C LEU A 298 11.44 3.62 -18.41
N LEU A 299 11.68 2.31 -18.31
CA LEU A 299 12.95 1.65 -18.62
C LEU A 299 13.29 1.63 -20.11
N PHE A 300 12.33 1.13 -20.89
CA PHE A 300 12.53 0.97 -22.31
C PHE A 300 12.01 2.15 -23.11
N LYS A 301 11.38 3.14 -22.43
CA LYS A 301 10.65 4.24 -23.08
C LYS A 301 9.64 3.69 -24.10
N ALA A 302 9.13 2.48 -23.82
CA ALA A 302 8.20 1.79 -24.69
C ALA A 302 6.88 2.57 -24.78
N LYS A 303 6.32 2.66 -25.97
CA LYS A 303 4.99 3.24 -26.19
C LYS A 303 3.95 2.14 -26.21
N ALA A 304 2.72 2.50 -25.86
CA ALA A 304 1.59 1.61 -26.00
C ALA A 304 0.60 2.19 -27.02
N THR A 305 0.01 1.29 -27.80
CA THR A 305 -0.96 1.64 -28.83
C THR A 305 -2.25 0.82 -28.69
N ASN A 306 -3.33 1.34 -29.26
CA ASN A 306 -4.57 0.57 -29.47
C ASN A 306 -4.44 -0.42 -30.64
N ALA A 307 -5.51 -1.15 -30.95
CA ALA A 307 -5.53 -2.13 -32.06
C ALA A 307 -5.37 -1.49 -33.44
N LEU A 308 -5.60 -0.19 -33.59
CA LEU A 308 -5.41 0.55 -34.84
C LEU A 308 -3.96 1.05 -34.99
N GLY A 309 -3.08 0.79 -34.03
CA GLY A 309 -1.71 1.29 -34.01
C GLY A 309 -1.58 2.75 -33.55
N GLU A 310 -2.64 3.34 -33.02
CA GLU A 310 -2.66 4.72 -32.55
C GLU A 310 -2.14 4.81 -31.11
N ASP A 311 -1.30 5.80 -30.81
CA ASP A 311 -0.95 6.18 -29.43
C ASP A 311 -2.18 6.80 -28.76
N TYR A 312 -2.85 6.04 -27.91
CA TYR A 312 -4.10 6.43 -27.28
C TYR A 312 -3.93 7.63 -26.32
N CYS A 313 -2.72 7.88 -25.81
CA CYS A 313 -2.46 9.08 -25.01
C CYS A 313 -2.48 10.35 -25.88
N VAL A 314 -2.11 10.25 -27.14
CA VAL A 314 -2.16 11.36 -28.10
C VAL A 314 -3.59 11.55 -28.64
N THR A 315 -4.20 10.47 -29.09
CA THR A 315 -5.51 10.55 -29.76
C THR A 315 -6.65 10.95 -28.81
N ASN A 316 -6.55 10.64 -27.50
CA ASN A 316 -7.57 10.98 -26.51
C ASN A 316 -7.23 12.27 -25.71
N ALA A 317 -6.09 12.92 -25.93
CA ALA A 317 -5.64 14.08 -25.14
C ALA A 317 -6.62 15.26 -25.18
N ASP A 318 -7.10 15.61 -26.37
CA ASP A 318 -8.01 16.77 -26.53
C ASP A 318 -9.37 16.54 -25.89
N GLU A 319 -9.89 15.32 -25.96
CA GLU A 319 -11.14 14.97 -25.27
C GLU A 319 -10.97 14.98 -23.75
N ALA A 320 -9.89 14.37 -23.23
CA ALA A 320 -9.58 14.36 -21.81
C ALA A 320 -9.36 15.78 -21.24
N ARG A 321 -8.77 16.69 -22.03
CA ARG A 321 -8.53 18.08 -21.62
C ARG A 321 -9.82 18.86 -21.34
N LYS A 322 -10.93 18.50 -21.98
CA LYS A 322 -12.23 19.13 -21.70
C LYS A 322 -12.72 18.90 -20.27
N TYR A 323 -12.34 17.77 -19.68
CA TYR A 323 -12.75 17.37 -18.34
C TYR A 323 -11.70 17.64 -17.27
N TYR A 324 -10.41 17.55 -17.61
CA TYR A 324 -9.30 17.52 -16.63
C TYR A 324 -8.28 18.66 -16.85
N GLY A 325 -8.50 19.57 -17.82
CA GLY A 325 -7.72 20.78 -18.02
C GLY A 325 -6.20 20.54 -18.10
N LYS A 326 -5.44 21.32 -17.33
CA LYS A 326 -3.97 21.30 -17.29
C LYS A 326 -3.36 19.94 -16.85
N TYR A 327 -4.12 19.07 -16.20
CA TYR A 327 -3.61 17.77 -15.74
C TYR A 327 -3.36 16.78 -16.87
N VAL A 328 -3.80 17.12 -18.10
CA VAL A 328 -3.50 16.34 -19.31
C VAL A 328 -2.16 16.73 -19.94
N ASP A 329 -1.60 17.90 -19.59
CA ASP A 329 -0.35 18.41 -20.19
C ASP A 329 0.89 17.60 -19.74
N ALA A 330 0.83 17.00 -18.53
CA ALA A 330 1.82 16.03 -18.06
C ALA A 330 1.09 14.74 -17.68
N ILE A 331 1.05 13.79 -18.61
CA ILE A 331 0.26 12.55 -18.47
C ILE A 331 0.84 11.66 -17.38
N GLY A 332 0.24 11.71 -16.19
CA GLY A 332 0.52 10.81 -15.08
C GLY A 332 -0.10 9.43 -15.26
N THR A 333 0.11 8.55 -14.30
CA THR A 333 -0.34 7.15 -14.37
C THR A 333 -1.85 7.03 -14.45
N CYS A 334 -2.60 7.80 -13.66
CA CYS A 334 -4.07 7.76 -13.69
C CYS A 334 -4.62 8.21 -15.06
N MET A 335 -4.10 9.28 -15.61
CA MET A 335 -4.54 9.81 -16.90
C MET A 335 -4.20 8.86 -18.05
N ARG A 336 -3.01 8.27 -18.06
CA ARG A 336 -2.64 7.25 -19.05
C ARG A 336 -3.58 6.04 -19.01
N ASN A 337 -3.92 5.57 -17.82
CA ASN A 337 -4.86 4.46 -17.65
C ASN A 337 -6.28 4.86 -18.07
N HIS A 338 -6.71 6.09 -17.79
CA HIS A 338 -8.00 6.59 -18.26
C HIS A 338 -8.13 6.56 -19.79
N MET A 339 -7.13 7.08 -20.49
CA MET A 339 -7.10 7.09 -21.96
C MET A 339 -7.08 5.67 -22.54
N MET A 340 -6.38 4.74 -21.90
CA MET A 340 -6.41 3.32 -22.24
C MET A 340 -7.82 2.73 -22.09
N ILE A 341 -8.50 3.02 -20.99
CA ILE A 341 -9.85 2.55 -20.69
C ILE A 341 -10.86 3.10 -21.69
N ILE A 342 -10.73 4.38 -22.10
CA ILE A 342 -11.57 5.00 -23.12
C ILE A 342 -11.50 4.18 -24.43
N ASP A 343 -10.32 3.88 -24.92
CA ASP A 343 -10.13 3.11 -26.16
C ASP A 343 -10.62 1.67 -26.02
N MET A 344 -10.37 1.01 -24.89
CA MET A 344 -10.90 -0.33 -24.64
C MET A 344 -12.45 -0.34 -24.63
N LYS A 345 -13.07 0.65 -24.01
CA LYS A 345 -14.53 0.81 -23.95
C LYS A 345 -15.11 1.13 -25.33
N ALA A 346 -14.37 1.86 -26.16
CA ALA A 346 -14.75 2.17 -27.55
C ALA A 346 -14.53 0.99 -28.54
N GLY A 347 -14.10 -0.18 -28.04
CA GLY A 347 -13.84 -1.35 -28.90
C GLY A 347 -12.54 -1.29 -29.71
N LYS A 348 -11.63 -0.36 -29.37
CA LYS A 348 -10.30 -0.22 -29.99
C LYS A 348 -9.23 -1.09 -29.32
N GLY A 349 -9.59 -1.96 -28.39
CA GLY A 349 -8.68 -2.97 -27.84
C GLY A 349 -8.34 -4.07 -28.85
N PRO A 350 -7.27 -4.85 -28.64
CA PRO A 350 -6.39 -4.85 -27.48
C PRO A 350 -5.41 -3.67 -27.44
N ILE A 351 -4.97 -3.30 -26.23
CA ILE A 351 -3.87 -2.35 -26.04
C ILE A 351 -2.56 -3.12 -25.97
N LYS A 352 -1.54 -2.66 -26.68
CA LYS A 352 -0.25 -3.33 -26.77
C LYS A 352 0.90 -2.39 -26.44
N ILE A 353 1.84 -2.84 -25.61
CA ILE A 353 3.11 -2.14 -25.36
C ILE A 353 4.19 -2.68 -26.28
N HIS A 354 4.94 -1.76 -26.88
CA HIS A 354 5.93 -2.02 -27.93
C HIS A 354 7.36 -1.97 -27.37
N THR A 355 7.72 -2.94 -26.53
CA THR A 355 9.10 -3.13 -26.06
C THR A 355 10.02 -3.52 -27.21
N ASP A 356 9.51 -4.30 -28.15
CA ASP A 356 10.18 -4.69 -29.38
C ASP A 356 10.64 -3.48 -30.21
N VAL A 357 9.75 -2.53 -30.46
CA VAL A 357 10.09 -1.30 -31.20
C VAL A 357 11.09 -0.44 -30.43
N ALA A 358 10.93 -0.34 -29.12
CA ALA A 358 11.85 0.43 -28.26
C ALA A 358 13.27 -0.16 -28.31
N LEU A 359 13.42 -1.47 -28.22
CA LEU A 359 14.72 -2.15 -28.34
C LEU A 359 15.31 -2.05 -29.75
N GLN A 360 14.49 -2.16 -30.79
CA GLN A 360 14.94 -1.94 -32.17
C GLN A 360 15.47 -0.53 -32.37
N THR A 361 14.77 0.48 -31.84
CA THR A 361 15.21 1.88 -31.91
C THR A 361 16.55 2.09 -31.20
N LEU A 362 16.72 1.50 -29.99
CA LEU A 362 17.99 1.53 -29.27
C LEU A 362 19.11 0.80 -30.03
N GLY A 363 18.75 -0.26 -30.76
CA GLY A 363 19.69 -1.09 -31.53
C GLY A 363 19.88 -0.70 -33.01
N GLU A 364 19.29 0.39 -33.49
CA GLU A 364 19.24 0.77 -34.90
C GLU A 364 20.63 0.85 -35.59
N THR A 365 21.65 1.21 -34.83
CA THR A 365 23.04 1.30 -35.35
C THR A 365 23.90 0.09 -35.00
N LEU A 366 23.31 -0.96 -34.41
CA LEU A 366 24.03 -2.12 -33.90
C LEU A 366 24.22 -3.22 -34.97
N ASP A 367 25.34 -3.91 -34.89
CA ASP A 367 25.49 -5.17 -35.59
C ASP A 367 24.66 -6.29 -34.95
N LYS A 368 24.52 -7.43 -35.63
CA LYS A 368 23.73 -8.58 -35.17
C LYS A 368 24.18 -9.12 -33.81
N LYS A 369 25.48 -9.04 -33.46
CA LYS A 369 26.03 -9.55 -32.21
C LYS A 369 25.71 -8.61 -31.07
N ALA A 370 25.85 -7.32 -31.30
CA ALA A 370 25.52 -6.28 -30.31
C ALA A 370 24.02 -6.23 -30.06
N MET A 371 23.18 -6.42 -31.07
CA MET A 371 21.73 -6.50 -30.88
C MET A 371 21.32 -7.70 -30.01
N LYS A 372 21.93 -8.86 -30.22
CA LYS A 372 21.71 -10.03 -29.34
C LYS A 372 22.11 -9.77 -27.87
N HIS A 373 23.16 -8.99 -27.66
CA HIS A 373 23.57 -8.61 -26.33
C HIS A 373 22.54 -7.68 -25.68
N LEU A 374 22.03 -6.69 -26.41
CA LEU A 374 20.95 -5.81 -25.94
C LEU A 374 19.66 -6.58 -25.61
N GLU A 375 19.28 -7.56 -26.44
CA GLU A 375 18.14 -8.45 -26.15
C GLU A 375 18.37 -9.27 -24.87
N ALA A 376 19.59 -9.75 -24.64
CA ALA A 376 19.94 -10.50 -23.42
C ALA A 376 19.85 -9.62 -22.17
N GLU A 377 20.39 -8.41 -22.22
CA GLU A 377 20.23 -7.41 -21.13
C GLU A 377 18.75 -7.11 -20.84
N ALA A 378 17.92 -7.00 -21.89
CA ALA A 378 16.49 -6.81 -21.71
C ALA A 378 15.83 -7.99 -20.98
N TRP A 379 16.24 -9.22 -21.26
CA TRP A 379 15.75 -10.41 -20.56
C TRP A 379 16.22 -10.47 -19.09
N GLU A 380 17.44 -10.03 -18.79
CA GLU A 380 17.90 -9.86 -17.40
C GLU A 380 17.00 -8.87 -16.67
N ASP A 381 16.69 -7.73 -17.30
CA ASP A 381 15.77 -6.75 -16.72
C ASP A 381 14.34 -7.30 -16.57
N PHE A 382 13.83 -8.10 -17.50
CA PHE A 382 12.52 -8.74 -17.38
C PHE A 382 12.48 -9.72 -16.19
N LEU A 383 13.53 -10.52 -16.01
CA LEU A 383 13.65 -11.44 -14.88
C LEU A 383 13.75 -10.68 -13.54
N ASP A 384 14.55 -9.66 -13.48
CA ASP A 384 14.71 -8.84 -12.28
C ASP A 384 13.42 -8.09 -11.89
N MET A 385 12.66 -7.62 -12.88
CA MET A 385 11.42 -6.89 -12.63
C MET A 385 10.26 -7.79 -12.27
N SER A 386 10.13 -8.93 -12.94
CA SER A 386 9.05 -9.87 -12.70
C SER A 386 9.38 -11.24 -13.25
N ILE A 387 10.04 -12.06 -12.46
CA ILE A 387 10.33 -13.46 -12.82
C ILE A 387 9.06 -14.24 -13.18
N SER A 388 7.95 -13.95 -12.50
CA SER A 388 6.66 -14.58 -12.76
C SER A 388 6.12 -14.24 -14.16
N GLN A 389 6.26 -12.99 -14.60
CA GLN A 389 5.86 -12.59 -15.95
C GLN A 389 6.80 -13.14 -17.01
N ALA A 390 8.10 -13.14 -16.75
CA ALA A 390 9.07 -13.77 -17.64
C ALA A 390 8.77 -15.27 -17.83
N GLY A 391 8.38 -15.96 -16.77
CA GLY A 391 7.91 -17.35 -16.82
C GLY A 391 6.65 -17.53 -17.68
N VAL A 392 5.68 -16.62 -17.58
CA VAL A 392 4.47 -16.64 -18.43
C VAL A 392 4.82 -16.45 -19.91
N TRP A 393 5.70 -15.52 -20.25
CA TRP A 393 6.16 -15.35 -21.63
C TRP A 393 6.87 -16.59 -22.16
N ALA A 394 7.80 -17.13 -21.39
CA ALA A 394 8.53 -18.34 -21.78
C ALA A 394 7.58 -19.54 -21.99
N ALA A 395 6.63 -19.74 -21.08
CA ALA A 395 5.66 -20.83 -21.20
C ALA A 395 4.74 -20.72 -22.43
N ASN A 396 4.50 -19.48 -22.90
CA ASN A 396 3.67 -19.22 -24.08
C ASN A 396 4.48 -18.99 -25.37
N ASN A 397 5.78 -19.23 -25.37
CA ASN A 397 6.68 -18.93 -26.50
C ASN A 397 6.60 -17.46 -26.97
N MET A 398 6.38 -16.55 -26.07
CA MET A 398 6.37 -15.11 -26.36
C MET A 398 7.77 -14.53 -26.17
N ALA A 399 8.18 -13.72 -27.13
CA ALA A 399 9.45 -12.99 -27.13
C ALA A 399 9.15 -11.47 -27.09
N PRO A 400 8.97 -10.85 -25.89
CA PRO A 400 8.57 -9.45 -25.76
C PRO A 400 9.58 -8.47 -26.34
N GLU A 401 10.82 -8.90 -26.55
CA GLU A 401 11.86 -8.16 -27.26
C GLU A 401 11.66 -8.15 -28.79
N LYS A 402 10.72 -8.94 -29.31
CA LYS A 402 10.47 -9.10 -30.76
C LYS A 402 9.03 -8.85 -31.18
N VAL A 403 8.09 -8.98 -30.24
CA VAL A 403 6.66 -8.80 -30.51
C VAL A 403 6.02 -7.98 -29.38
N PRO A 404 5.01 -7.16 -29.70
CA PRO A 404 4.34 -6.37 -28.67
C PRO A 404 3.56 -7.25 -27.69
N SER A 405 3.51 -6.82 -26.43
CA SER A 405 2.75 -7.50 -25.37
C SER A 405 1.42 -6.81 -25.10
N GLU A 406 0.35 -7.58 -24.91
CA GLU A 406 -0.96 -7.03 -24.58
C GLU A 406 -1.04 -6.56 -23.13
N LEU A 407 -1.64 -5.38 -22.92
CA LEU A 407 -1.87 -4.77 -21.63
C LEU A 407 -3.35 -4.71 -21.28
N MET A 408 -3.63 -4.67 -19.99
CA MET A 408 -4.95 -4.37 -19.44
C MET A 408 -4.83 -3.69 -18.08
N PRO A 409 -5.82 -2.89 -17.66
CA PRO A 409 -5.86 -2.39 -16.29
C PRO A 409 -6.23 -3.53 -15.33
N SER A 410 -5.68 -3.49 -14.11
CA SER A 410 -5.98 -4.46 -13.06
C SER A 410 -7.22 -4.06 -12.25
N GLU A 411 -7.57 -4.88 -11.26
CA GLU A 411 -8.47 -4.50 -10.18
C GLU A 411 -7.87 -3.35 -9.36
N PRO A 412 -8.72 -2.53 -8.70
CA PRO A 412 -8.25 -1.43 -7.85
C PRO A 412 -7.58 -1.90 -6.55
N TYR A 413 -6.56 -1.15 -6.13
CA TYR A 413 -5.87 -1.26 -4.85
C TYR A 413 -5.88 0.07 -4.10
N MET A 414 -6.01 0.06 -2.78
CA MET A 414 -5.79 1.23 -1.94
C MET A 414 -4.36 1.20 -1.41
N LEU A 415 -3.52 2.08 -1.93
CA LEU A 415 -2.09 2.13 -1.65
C LEU A 415 -1.68 3.59 -1.40
N GLY A 416 -1.60 4.00 -0.14
CA GLY A 416 -1.27 5.37 0.22
C GLY A 416 0.19 5.79 -0.06
N SER A 417 1.05 4.85 -0.42
CA SER A 417 2.46 5.10 -0.76
C SER A 417 2.75 5.06 -2.26
N HIS A 418 1.81 4.65 -3.10
CA HIS A 418 2.00 4.53 -4.54
C HIS A 418 1.54 5.80 -5.28
N ALA A 419 1.01 5.67 -6.49
CA ALA A 419 0.30 6.76 -7.18
C ALA A 419 -1.11 7.02 -6.58
N GLY A 420 -1.35 6.59 -5.36
CA GLY A 420 -2.52 6.82 -4.53
C GLY A 420 -2.14 7.59 -3.28
N CYS A 421 -3.15 8.03 -2.54
CA CYS A 421 -2.96 8.84 -1.33
C CYS A 421 -4.03 8.61 -0.24
N ALA A 422 -4.77 7.50 -0.32
CA ALA A 422 -5.68 7.10 0.74
C ALA A 422 -4.91 6.72 2.03
N GLY A 423 -5.40 7.12 3.18
CA GLY A 423 -4.76 6.76 4.46
C GLY A 423 -5.32 7.49 5.66
N LEU A 424 -4.56 7.48 6.73
CA LEU A 424 -4.84 8.21 7.96
C LEU A 424 -4.36 9.66 7.85
N TRP A 425 -5.12 10.58 8.43
CA TRP A 425 -4.72 11.98 8.56
C TRP A 425 -3.67 12.11 9.66
N VAL A 426 -2.50 12.64 9.30
CA VAL A 426 -1.35 12.72 10.21
C VAL A 426 -0.85 14.13 10.38
N SER A 427 -0.23 14.42 11.52
CA SER A 427 0.51 15.64 11.81
C SER A 427 1.73 15.73 10.88
N GLY A 428 1.95 16.90 10.34
CA GLY A 428 3.12 17.23 9.52
C GLY A 428 4.34 17.63 10.36
N PRO A 429 5.39 18.13 9.69
CA PRO A 429 6.56 18.69 10.36
C PRO A 429 6.23 20.01 11.05
N GLY A 430 6.86 20.27 12.20
CA GLY A 430 6.64 21.50 12.95
C GLY A 430 7.37 22.74 12.40
N ASP A 431 8.25 22.56 11.44
CA ASP A 431 9.09 23.60 10.84
C ASP A 431 8.65 24.02 9.44
N PHE A 432 7.68 23.33 8.86
CA PHE A 432 7.24 23.58 7.48
C PHE A 432 5.77 23.20 7.28
N GLY A 433 4.96 24.15 6.85
CA GLY A 433 3.55 23.95 6.57
C GLY A 433 2.61 24.83 7.37
N PRO A 434 1.30 24.79 7.10
CA PRO A 434 0.28 25.49 7.87
C PRO A 434 0.18 25.00 9.31
N ALA A 435 -0.18 25.90 10.23
CA ALA A 435 -0.27 25.56 11.65
C ALA A 435 -1.35 24.49 11.98
N ASP A 436 -2.41 24.42 11.19
CA ASP A 436 -3.48 23.43 11.33
C ASP A 436 -3.08 22.02 10.83
N TYR A 437 -1.92 21.90 10.18
CA TYR A 437 -1.35 20.61 9.79
C TYR A 437 -0.37 20.01 10.81
N PHE A 438 -0.10 20.72 11.92
CA PHE A 438 0.81 20.24 12.95
C PHE A 438 0.13 20.25 14.34
N TRP A 439 0.21 19.11 15.05
CA TRP A 439 -0.32 18.97 16.42
C TRP A 439 0.62 18.17 17.33
N GLY A 440 1.89 18.52 17.29
CA GLY A 440 2.91 18.11 18.26
C GLY A 440 3.96 17.15 17.73
N TYR A 441 3.58 16.03 17.12
CA TYR A 441 4.53 15.00 16.71
C TYR A 441 4.33 14.62 15.24
N ASN A 442 5.40 14.71 14.47
CA ASN A 442 5.37 14.41 13.03
C ASN A 442 4.95 12.95 12.78
N ARG A 443 4.01 12.72 11.88
CA ARG A 443 3.39 11.41 11.55
C ARG A 443 2.46 10.83 12.64
N MET A 444 2.16 11.53 13.73
CA MET A 444 1.12 11.14 14.66
C MET A 444 -0.27 11.34 14.03
N THR A 445 -1.15 10.37 14.18
CA THR A 445 -2.56 10.48 13.75
C THR A 445 -3.33 11.46 14.67
N THR A 446 -4.63 11.60 14.47
CA THR A 446 -5.48 12.36 15.40
C THR A 446 -5.68 11.66 16.75
N VAL A 447 -5.25 10.41 16.88
CA VAL A 447 -5.19 9.67 18.16
C VAL A 447 -3.79 9.81 18.76
N LYS A 448 -3.73 10.27 20.01
CA LYS A 448 -2.47 10.50 20.73
C LYS A 448 -1.66 9.21 20.87
N GLY A 449 -0.39 9.26 20.53
CA GLY A 449 0.51 8.12 20.59
C GLY A 449 0.31 7.09 19.48
N LEU A 450 -0.63 7.29 18.56
CA LEU A 450 -0.79 6.44 17.37
C LEU A 450 -0.15 7.11 16.16
N PHE A 451 0.81 6.44 15.56
CA PHE A 451 1.56 6.89 14.39
C PHE A 451 1.30 5.99 13.18
N THR A 452 1.60 6.50 12.00
CA THR A 452 1.59 5.69 10.79
C THR A 452 2.58 6.22 9.76
N ALA A 453 3.01 5.36 8.84
CA ALA A 453 3.92 5.67 7.77
C ALA A 453 3.70 4.75 6.56
N GLY A 454 4.23 5.13 5.40
CA GLY A 454 4.05 4.39 4.16
C GLY A 454 2.61 4.44 3.67
N ASP A 455 2.03 3.29 3.36
CA ASP A 455 0.63 3.20 2.89
C ASP A 455 -0.40 3.67 3.93
N GLY A 456 -0.02 3.72 5.20
CA GLY A 456 -0.90 4.18 6.27
C GLY A 456 -1.08 5.69 6.31
N ALA A 457 -0.06 6.48 5.96
CA ALA A 457 -0.14 7.94 5.99
C ALA A 457 -0.81 8.45 4.71
N GLY A 458 -1.95 9.10 4.86
CA GLY A 458 -2.75 9.59 3.74
C GLY A 458 -2.34 10.96 3.22
N ALA A 459 -2.97 11.37 2.12
CA ALA A 459 -2.81 12.67 1.45
C ALA A 459 -1.39 12.97 0.93
N SER A 460 -0.46 12.02 0.99
CA SER A 460 0.88 12.15 0.40
C SER A 460 1.24 10.87 -0.34
N GLY A 461 1.24 10.92 -1.66
CA GLY A 461 1.57 9.78 -2.52
C GLY A 461 3.03 9.75 -2.96
N HIS A 462 3.34 8.85 -3.89
CA HIS A 462 4.67 8.69 -4.50
C HIS A 462 5.82 8.44 -3.52
N LYS A 463 5.52 7.81 -2.39
CA LYS A 463 6.52 7.37 -1.40
C LYS A 463 7.26 6.14 -1.88
N PHE A 464 6.53 5.19 -2.44
CA PHE A 464 7.02 3.88 -2.83
C PHE A 464 7.77 3.20 -1.66
N SER A 465 8.82 2.45 -1.96
CA SER A 465 9.56 1.72 -0.95
C SER A 465 10.50 2.61 -0.13
N SER A 466 11.30 3.43 -0.80
CA SER A 466 12.27 4.34 -0.16
C SER A 466 11.60 5.41 0.68
N GLY A 467 10.55 6.04 0.14
CA GLY A 467 9.78 7.02 0.88
C GLY A 467 9.02 6.42 2.05
N SER A 468 8.51 5.20 1.93
CA SER A 468 7.90 4.50 3.07
C SER A 468 8.92 4.25 4.19
N HIS A 469 10.15 3.86 3.83
CA HIS A 469 11.24 3.70 4.79
C HIS A 469 11.64 5.04 5.44
N ALA A 470 11.82 6.09 4.63
CA ALA A 470 12.14 7.42 5.12
C ALA A 470 11.07 7.98 6.06
N GLU A 471 9.80 7.81 5.69
CA GLU A 471 8.65 8.23 6.51
C GLU A 471 8.59 7.44 7.82
N GLY A 472 8.92 6.14 7.79
CA GLY A 472 9.08 5.32 8.99
C GLY A 472 10.18 5.84 9.92
N ARG A 473 11.31 6.30 9.37
CA ARG A 473 12.38 6.93 10.17
C ARG A 473 11.92 8.20 10.85
N VAL A 474 11.17 9.06 10.14
CA VAL A 474 10.56 10.27 10.71
C VAL A 474 9.61 9.92 11.85
N ALA A 475 8.73 8.94 11.64
CA ALA A 475 7.81 8.46 12.67
C ALA A 475 8.55 7.89 13.88
N GLY A 476 9.58 7.08 13.68
CA GLY A 476 10.39 6.48 14.75
C GLY A 476 11.01 7.51 15.69
N LYS A 477 11.62 8.54 15.12
CA LYS A 477 12.16 9.67 15.92
C LYS A 477 11.08 10.39 16.70
N SER A 478 9.92 10.64 16.09
CA SER A 478 8.78 11.30 16.73
C SER A 478 8.15 10.45 17.83
N MET A 479 8.07 9.14 17.65
CA MET A 479 7.56 8.20 18.67
C MET A 479 8.46 8.17 19.92
N VAL A 480 9.78 8.22 19.74
CA VAL A 480 10.70 8.32 20.88
C VAL A 480 10.50 9.62 21.65
N ALA A 481 10.38 10.75 20.94
CA ALA A 481 10.08 12.05 21.57
C ALA A 481 8.75 11.99 22.33
N TYR A 482 7.71 11.40 21.72
CA TYR A 482 6.42 11.20 22.41
C TYR A 482 6.56 10.39 23.70
N CYS A 483 7.34 9.31 23.71
CA CYS A 483 7.55 8.49 24.90
C CYS A 483 8.31 9.24 26.01
N MET A 484 9.26 10.10 25.64
CA MET A 484 10.00 10.92 26.60
C MET A 484 9.07 11.95 27.28
N ASP A 485 8.16 12.54 26.51
CA ASP A 485 7.20 13.52 27.01
C ASP A 485 6.01 12.86 27.76
N ASN A 486 5.76 11.57 27.52
CA ASN A 486 4.68 10.78 28.11
C ASN A 486 5.24 9.50 28.77
N PRO A 487 5.91 9.63 29.94
CA PRO A 487 6.63 8.51 30.57
C PRO A 487 5.71 7.41 31.12
N ASP A 488 4.46 7.74 31.47
CA ASP A 488 3.53 6.81 32.11
C ASP A 488 2.95 5.82 31.11
N MET A 489 2.88 4.54 31.50
CA MET A 489 2.24 3.48 30.72
C MET A 489 0.71 3.62 30.81
N PRO A 490 0.02 3.83 29.69
CA PRO A 490 -1.45 3.86 29.67
C PRO A 490 -2.03 2.47 29.90
N ALA A 491 -3.32 2.40 30.23
CA ALA A 491 -4.03 1.15 30.49
C ALA A 491 -5.36 1.12 29.72
N PHE A 492 -5.67 0.02 29.07
CA PHE A 492 -6.98 -0.22 28.46
C PHE A 492 -7.98 -0.85 29.44
N ALA A 493 -9.27 -0.81 29.09
CA ALA A 493 -10.36 -1.24 29.96
C ALA A 493 -10.65 -2.76 29.85
N GLU A 494 -10.45 -3.33 28.69
CA GLU A 494 -10.77 -4.71 28.37
C GLU A 494 -9.93 -5.70 29.18
N THR A 495 -10.54 -6.75 29.68
CA THR A 495 -9.84 -7.86 30.33
C THR A 495 -9.22 -8.82 29.31
N GLU A 496 -8.23 -9.60 29.74
CA GLU A 496 -7.57 -10.59 28.90
C GLU A 496 -8.57 -11.64 28.36
N ASP A 497 -9.56 -12.04 29.17
CA ASP A 497 -10.59 -13.01 28.79
C ASP A 497 -11.58 -12.42 27.76
N GLU A 498 -11.98 -11.15 27.93
CA GLU A 498 -12.82 -10.47 26.94
C GLU A 498 -12.11 -10.35 25.57
N LEU A 499 -10.85 -9.96 25.58
CA LEU A 499 -10.04 -9.88 24.34
C LEU A 499 -9.87 -11.25 23.70
N ALA A 500 -9.60 -12.30 24.48
CA ALA A 500 -9.48 -13.66 23.97
C ALA A 500 -10.81 -14.15 23.36
N ALA A 501 -11.92 -13.92 24.01
CA ALA A 501 -13.24 -14.28 23.53
C ALA A 501 -13.62 -13.55 22.23
N GLU A 502 -13.31 -12.26 22.12
CA GLU A 502 -13.54 -11.47 20.90
C GLU A 502 -12.69 -12.02 19.73
N VAL A 503 -11.40 -12.21 19.94
CA VAL A 503 -10.45 -12.63 18.89
C VAL A 503 -10.78 -14.01 18.34
N PHE A 504 -11.12 -14.97 19.20
CA PHE A 504 -11.38 -16.37 18.82
C PHE A 504 -12.85 -16.70 18.57
N LEU A 505 -13.74 -15.70 18.61
CA LEU A 505 -15.17 -15.89 18.35
C LEU A 505 -15.47 -16.64 17.03
N PRO A 506 -14.80 -16.38 15.90
CA PRO A 506 -15.04 -17.13 14.68
C PRO A 506 -14.72 -18.63 14.81
N MET A 507 -13.71 -19.02 15.60
CA MET A 507 -13.40 -20.43 15.82
C MET A 507 -14.44 -21.09 16.73
N GLU A 508 -14.87 -20.43 17.79
CA GLU A 508 -15.96 -20.88 18.67
C GLU A 508 -17.27 -21.07 17.88
N THR A 509 -17.58 -20.14 16.98
CA THR A 509 -18.76 -20.22 16.08
C THR A 509 -18.70 -21.44 15.19
N TYR A 510 -17.55 -21.72 14.56
CA TYR A 510 -17.37 -22.91 13.73
C TYR A 510 -17.54 -24.19 14.56
N ALA A 511 -16.83 -24.32 15.67
CA ALA A 511 -16.88 -25.53 16.53
C ALA A 511 -18.30 -25.81 17.05
N LYS A 512 -19.04 -24.76 17.40
CA LYS A 512 -20.43 -24.86 17.86
C LYS A 512 -21.38 -25.39 16.77
N PHE A 513 -21.27 -24.92 15.55
CA PHE A 513 -22.27 -25.13 14.50
C PHE A 513 -21.85 -26.11 13.40
N SER A 514 -20.58 -26.50 13.30
CA SER A 514 -20.08 -27.40 12.24
C SER A 514 -20.74 -28.78 12.18
N GLY A 515 -21.28 -29.24 13.29
CA GLY A 515 -22.02 -30.49 13.34
C GLY A 515 -23.47 -30.44 12.86
N TYR A 516 -24.01 -29.27 12.53
CA TYR A 516 -25.42 -29.09 12.16
C TYR A 516 -25.69 -29.42 10.69
N THR A 517 -24.69 -29.54 9.87
CA THR A 517 -24.76 -30.00 8.48
C THR A 517 -23.63 -30.96 8.17
N THR A 518 -23.85 -31.86 7.21
CA THR A 518 -22.80 -32.73 6.65
C THR A 518 -22.00 -32.08 5.55
N ASP A 519 -22.46 -30.94 5.05
CA ASP A 519 -21.75 -30.15 4.05
C ASP A 519 -21.01 -29.01 4.75
N PRO A 520 -19.67 -29.01 4.78
CA PRO A 520 -18.88 -27.97 5.46
C PRO A 520 -19.01 -26.60 4.81
N ASP A 521 -19.42 -26.53 3.54
CA ASP A 521 -19.52 -25.27 2.77
C ASP A 521 -20.94 -24.67 2.82
N ILE A 522 -21.93 -25.42 3.28
CA ILE A 522 -23.34 -25.00 3.33
C ILE A 522 -23.90 -25.21 4.74
N ASN A 523 -23.80 -24.17 5.56
CA ASN A 523 -24.37 -24.19 6.90
C ASN A 523 -25.22 -22.92 7.12
N PRO A 524 -26.49 -23.05 7.54
CA PRO A 524 -27.37 -21.90 7.75
C PRO A 524 -27.02 -21.07 9.00
N GLU A 525 -26.19 -21.59 9.90
CA GLU A 525 -25.84 -20.96 11.17
C GLU A 525 -24.52 -20.18 11.13
N TYR A 526 -23.73 -20.33 10.05
CA TYR A 526 -22.50 -19.58 9.87
C TYR A 526 -22.13 -19.38 8.40
N ILE A 527 -21.20 -18.46 8.16
CA ILE A 527 -20.63 -18.18 6.83
C ILE A 527 -19.10 -18.32 6.88
N ARG A 528 -18.50 -18.97 5.87
CA ARG A 528 -17.05 -19.11 5.75
C ARG A 528 -16.41 -17.80 5.29
N PRO A 529 -15.17 -17.47 5.74
CA PRO A 529 -14.49 -16.24 5.37
C PRO A 529 -14.34 -16.04 3.86
N VAL A 530 -14.11 -17.12 3.10
CA VAL A 530 -14.01 -17.06 1.63
C VAL A 530 -15.30 -16.56 0.99
N MET A 531 -16.47 -16.92 1.53
CA MET A 531 -17.76 -16.48 1.01
C MET A 531 -18.01 -15.00 1.28
N VAL A 532 -17.64 -14.52 2.46
CA VAL A 532 -17.70 -13.08 2.80
C VAL A 532 -16.80 -12.27 1.85
N GLN A 533 -15.57 -12.74 1.62
CA GLN A 533 -14.64 -12.10 0.70
C GLN A 533 -15.19 -12.04 -0.73
N GLN A 534 -15.78 -13.11 -1.24
CA GLN A 534 -16.36 -13.13 -2.59
C GLN A 534 -17.56 -12.19 -2.72
N ARG A 535 -18.40 -12.09 -1.69
CA ARG A 535 -19.51 -11.12 -1.65
C ARG A 535 -18.99 -9.69 -1.65
N LEU A 536 -18.01 -9.38 -0.79
CA LEU A 536 -17.36 -8.08 -0.77
C LEU A 536 -16.80 -7.70 -2.14
N GLN A 537 -16.02 -8.59 -2.75
CA GLN A 537 -15.42 -8.37 -4.07
C GLN A 537 -16.48 -8.09 -5.15
N LYS A 538 -17.60 -8.80 -5.10
CA LYS A 538 -18.70 -8.59 -6.04
C LYS A 538 -19.37 -7.23 -5.85
N ILE A 539 -19.67 -6.86 -4.61
CA ILE A 539 -20.26 -5.55 -4.28
C ILE A 539 -19.35 -4.43 -4.78
N MET A 540 -18.08 -4.49 -4.46
CA MET A 540 -17.11 -3.45 -4.84
C MET A 540 -16.94 -3.37 -6.36
N ASP A 541 -16.86 -4.50 -7.06
CA ASP A 541 -16.71 -4.54 -8.50
C ASP A 541 -17.92 -3.98 -9.25
N GLU A 542 -19.12 -4.34 -8.84
CA GLU A 542 -20.36 -3.99 -9.55
C GLU A 542 -20.91 -2.60 -9.19
N TYR A 543 -20.73 -2.14 -7.95
CA TYR A 543 -21.35 -0.91 -7.46
C TYR A 543 -20.38 0.24 -7.20
N VAL A 544 -19.13 -0.07 -6.83
CA VAL A 544 -18.14 0.95 -6.44
C VAL A 544 -17.13 1.25 -7.56
N GLY A 545 -17.45 0.83 -8.77
CA GLY A 545 -16.62 1.11 -9.95
C GLY A 545 -15.40 0.19 -10.06
N GLY A 546 -15.63 -1.11 -10.17
CA GLY A 546 -14.59 -2.09 -10.44
C GLY A 546 -14.38 -2.34 -11.93
N THR A 547 -13.71 -3.44 -12.24
CA THR A 547 -13.33 -3.79 -13.61
C THR A 547 -14.52 -4.07 -14.52
N SER A 548 -15.61 -4.62 -13.98
CA SER A 548 -16.82 -4.96 -14.75
C SER A 548 -17.59 -3.71 -15.22
N THR A 549 -17.39 -2.57 -14.58
CA THR A 549 -18.01 -1.28 -14.93
C THR A 549 -17.04 -0.30 -15.60
N TYR A 550 -15.88 -0.75 -16.03
CA TYR A 550 -14.81 0.11 -16.51
C TYR A 550 -14.44 1.22 -15.51
N TYR A 551 -14.43 0.88 -14.22
CA TYR A 551 -14.13 1.76 -13.07
C TYR A 551 -15.12 2.91 -12.88
N MET A 552 -16.24 2.89 -13.61
CA MET A 552 -17.31 3.89 -13.50
C MET A 552 -18.31 3.51 -12.40
N THR A 553 -18.75 4.51 -11.64
CA THR A 553 -19.83 4.40 -10.68
C THR A 553 -20.71 5.67 -10.74
N SER A 554 -21.74 5.73 -9.93
CA SER A 554 -22.63 6.89 -9.79
C SER A 554 -23.19 6.96 -8.37
N GLY A 555 -23.79 8.08 -7.99
CA GLY A 555 -24.43 8.22 -6.68
C GLY A 555 -25.46 7.13 -6.41
N THR A 556 -26.28 6.76 -7.40
CA THR A 556 -27.26 5.66 -7.27
C THR A 556 -26.58 4.31 -7.05
N MET A 557 -25.55 3.99 -7.83
CA MET A 557 -24.80 2.73 -7.67
C MET A 557 -24.12 2.66 -6.31
N LEU A 558 -23.49 3.75 -5.88
CA LEU A 558 -22.81 3.82 -4.58
C LEU A 558 -23.77 3.66 -3.41
N THR A 559 -24.95 4.30 -3.48
CA THR A 559 -25.98 4.16 -2.43
C THR A 559 -26.46 2.72 -2.32
N GLU A 560 -26.69 2.06 -3.44
CA GLU A 560 -27.07 0.64 -3.49
C GLU A 560 -25.92 -0.24 -2.98
N GLY A 561 -24.67 0.00 -3.43
CA GLY A 561 -23.48 -0.72 -2.96
C GLY A 561 -23.26 -0.60 -1.46
N LEU A 562 -23.49 0.59 -0.89
CA LEU A 562 -23.42 0.81 0.57
C LEU A 562 -24.50 0.02 1.32
N SER A 563 -25.72 -0.10 0.77
CA SER A 563 -26.76 -0.94 1.38
C SER A 563 -26.37 -2.41 1.39
N TYR A 564 -25.71 -2.92 0.34
CA TYR A 564 -25.17 -4.29 0.34
C TYR A 564 -23.97 -4.47 1.26
N LEU A 565 -23.15 -3.45 1.44
CA LEU A 565 -22.06 -3.50 2.45
C LEU A 565 -22.64 -3.57 3.87
N GLU A 566 -23.76 -2.87 4.15
CA GLU A 566 -24.43 -2.96 5.43
C GLU A 566 -24.96 -4.38 5.70
N MET A 567 -25.62 -5.00 4.71
CA MET A 567 -26.03 -6.41 4.81
C MET A 567 -24.82 -7.34 5.01
N LEU A 568 -23.68 -7.04 4.38
CA LEU A 568 -22.47 -7.84 4.56
C LEU A 568 -21.87 -7.68 5.97
N LYS A 569 -22.01 -6.52 6.60
CA LYS A 569 -21.64 -6.29 8.01
C LYS A 569 -22.53 -7.08 8.98
N GLU A 570 -23.79 -7.33 8.61
CA GLU A 570 -24.67 -8.24 9.34
C GLU A 570 -24.20 -9.69 9.21
N ASP A 571 -23.85 -10.13 8.00
CA ASP A 571 -23.30 -11.48 7.75
C ASP A 571 -21.94 -11.70 8.47
N GLU A 572 -21.14 -10.66 8.60
CA GLU A 572 -19.80 -10.71 9.20
C GLU A 572 -19.79 -11.27 10.63
N VAL A 573 -20.80 -10.95 11.43
CA VAL A 573 -20.89 -11.43 12.83
C VAL A 573 -21.11 -12.94 12.94
N HIS A 574 -21.46 -13.58 11.81
CA HIS A 574 -21.65 -15.02 11.68
C HIS A 574 -20.45 -15.72 11.01
N MET A 575 -19.34 -15.00 10.75
CA MET A 575 -18.15 -15.65 10.20
C MET A 575 -17.63 -16.72 11.15
N ALA A 576 -17.29 -17.86 10.56
CA ALA A 576 -16.77 -19.01 11.29
C ALA A 576 -15.43 -19.46 10.68
N ALA A 577 -14.49 -19.82 11.55
CA ALA A 577 -13.15 -20.25 11.19
C ALA A 577 -12.87 -21.65 11.73
N GLU A 578 -12.50 -22.58 10.86
CA GLU A 578 -12.17 -23.95 11.22
C GLU A 578 -10.80 -24.05 11.90
N ASP A 579 -9.88 -23.17 11.52
CA ASP A 579 -8.51 -23.16 12.01
C ASP A 579 -7.95 -21.71 12.10
N LEU A 580 -6.71 -21.59 12.54
CA LEU A 580 -6.03 -20.29 12.66
C LEU A 580 -5.83 -19.57 11.30
N HIS A 581 -5.75 -20.32 10.19
CA HIS A 581 -5.65 -19.73 8.87
C HIS A 581 -6.98 -19.07 8.45
N GLU A 582 -8.10 -19.73 8.72
CA GLU A 582 -9.41 -19.13 8.49
C GLU A 582 -9.73 -18.02 9.49
N LEU A 583 -9.25 -18.11 10.72
CA LEU A 583 -9.32 -17.01 11.70
C LEU A 583 -8.58 -15.76 11.16
N LEU A 584 -7.38 -15.96 10.58
CA LEU A 584 -6.67 -14.90 9.89
C LEU A 584 -7.53 -14.28 8.77
N ARG A 585 -8.19 -15.12 7.94
CA ARG A 585 -9.04 -14.66 6.85
C ARG A 585 -10.29 -13.92 7.32
N ALA A 586 -10.88 -14.35 8.43
CA ALA A 586 -12.03 -13.69 9.03
C ALA A 586 -11.67 -12.24 9.43
N TRP A 587 -10.58 -12.05 10.16
CA TRP A 587 -10.13 -10.73 10.57
C TRP A 587 -9.60 -9.86 9.41
N GLU A 588 -8.97 -10.46 8.40
CA GLU A 588 -8.64 -9.75 7.16
C GLU A 588 -9.89 -9.23 6.44
N ASN A 589 -10.98 -10.01 6.43
CA ASN A 589 -12.25 -9.57 5.83
C ASN A 589 -12.90 -8.45 6.63
N HIS A 590 -12.87 -8.51 7.96
CA HIS A 590 -13.32 -7.41 8.81
C HIS A 590 -12.62 -6.10 8.40
N HIS A 591 -11.30 -6.10 8.35
CA HIS A 591 -10.54 -4.92 7.95
C HIS A 591 -10.86 -4.44 6.52
N ARG A 592 -11.05 -5.38 5.57
CA ARG A 592 -11.43 -5.04 4.19
C ARG A 592 -12.81 -4.41 4.10
N ILE A 593 -13.78 -4.89 4.90
CA ILE A 593 -15.15 -4.33 4.92
C ILE A 593 -15.11 -2.88 5.40
N VAL A 594 -14.41 -2.60 6.50
CA VAL A 594 -14.25 -1.23 7.02
C VAL A 594 -13.57 -0.32 5.98
N ALA A 595 -12.49 -0.78 5.36
CA ALA A 595 -11.78 -0.02 4.32
C ALA A 595 -12.65 0.19 3.07
N ALA A 596 -13.43 -0.80 2.66
CA ALA A 596 -14.32 -0.75 1.50
C ALA A 596 -15.48 0.23 1.72
N GLU A 597 -16.07 0.23 2.91
CA GLU A 597 -17.12 1.18 3.28
C GLU A 597 -16.58 2.62 3.27
N ALA A 598 -15.43 2.87 3.91
CA ALA A 598 -14.76 4.18 3.87
C ALA A 598 -14.53 4.63 2.42
N HIS A 599 -14.03 3.73 1.56
CA HIS A 599 -13.81 4.01 0.15
C HIS A 599 -15.11 4.41 -0.57
N ALA A 600 -16.17 3.63 -0.44
CA ALA A 600 -17.45 3.91 -1.08
C ALA A 600 -18.08 5.22 -0.59
N GLN A 601 -18.06 5.47 0.73
CA GLN A 601 -18.56 6.71 1.34
C GLN A 601 -17.82 7.96 0.83
N HIS A 602 -16.49 7.89 0.72
CA HIS A 602 -15.70 9.01 0.21
C HIS A 602 -15.94 9.27 -1.28
N ILE A 603 -16.08 8.23 -2.12
CA ILE A 603 -16.45 8.40 -3.54
C ILE A 603 -17.85 9.01 -3.65
N LEU A 604 -18.81 8.57 -2.82
CA LEU A 604 -20.17 9.13 -2.83
C LEU A 604 -20.17 10.61 -2.45
N PHE A 605 -19.39 10.96 -1.41
CA PHE A 605 -19.31 12.33 -0.90
C PHE A 605 -18.65 13.30 -1.89
N ARG A 606 -17.63 12.87 -2.66
CA ARG A 606 -16.91 13.70 -3.63
C ARG A 606 -17.66 13.74 -4.98
N GLU A 607 -18.30 14.85 -5.26
CA GLU A 607 -19.12 15.05 -6.47
C GLU A 607 -18.29 15.59 -7.65
N GLU A 608 -17.19 14.89 -7.98
CA GLU A 608 -16.33 15.13 -9.14
C GLU A 608 -15.64 13.83 -9.57
N THR A 609 -15.00 13.83 -10.73
CA THR A 609 -14.03 12.82 -11.14
C THR A 609 -12.64 13.44 -11.17
N ARG A 610 -11.82 13.16 -10.15
CA ARG A 610 -10.46 13.71 -10.05
C ARG A 610 -9.38 12.74 -10.51
N TYR A 611 -9.56 11.46 -10.26
CA TYR A 611 -8.59 10.41 -10.60
C TYR A 611 -9.19 9.47 -11.67
N PRO A 612 -9.36 9.94 -12.92
CA PRO A 612 -10.27 9.33 -13.90
C PRO A 612 -9.93 7.90 -14.29
N GLY A 613 -8.67 7.50 -14.25
CA GLY A 613 -8.24 6.14 -14.54
C GLY A 613 -8.33 5.18 -13.35
N TYR A 614 -8.70 5.70 -12.17
CA TYR A 614 -8.76 4.93 -10.93
C TYR A 614 -10.21 4.72 -10.50
N TYR A 615 -11.02 5.77 -10.44
CA TYR A 615 -12.47 5.71 -10.38
C TYR A 615 -13.08 6.76 -11.30
N TYR A 616 -14.38 6.64 -11.60
CA TYR A 616 -15.04 7.46 -12.57
C TYR A 616 -16.49 7.67 -12.18
N ARG A 617 -16.85 8.89 -11.76
CA ARG A 617 -18.21 9.30 -11.44
C ARG A 617 -18.96 9.61 -12.73
N GLY A 618 -19.83 8.68 -13.15
CA GLY A 618 -20.63 8.86 -14.38
C GLY A 618 -21.64 10.01 -14.31
N ASP A 619 -22.00 10.41 -13.10
CA ASP A 619 -22.86 11.56 -12.80
C ASP A 619 -22.06 12.88 -12.64
N PHE A 620 -20.73 12.84 -12.44
CA PHE A 620 -19.84 13.99 -12.31
C PHE A 620 -18.53 13.73 -13.07
N LEU A 621 -18.56 13.94 -14.39
CA LEU A 621 -17.48 13.52 -15.30
C LEU A 621 -16.19 14.34 -15.20
N ALA A 622 -16.29 15.60 -14.78
CA ALA A 622 -15.18 16.55 -14.77
C ALA A 622 -14.58 16.74 -13.37
N ILE A 623 -13.36 17.24 -13.35
CA ILE A 623 -12.74 17.83 -12.16
C ILE A 623 -13.41 19.16 -11.84
N ASP A 624 -13.58 19.47 -10.57
CA ASP A 624 -14.18 20.70 -10.06
C ASP A 624 -13.31 21.33 -8.97
N ASP A 625 -12.31 22.09 -9.39
CA ASP A 625 -11.37 22.75 -8.47
C ASP A 625 -12.04 23.85 -7.62
N GLU A 626 -13.17 24.40 -8.06
CA GLU A 626 -13.88 25.45 -7.31
C GLU A 626 -14.49 24.89 -6.03
N ASN A 627 -15.11 23.71 -6.10
CA ASN A 627 -15.83 23.10 -4.99
C ASN A 627 -15.03 21.98 -4.29
N TRP A 628 -14.10 21.32 -4.99
CA TRP A 628 -13.48 20.07 -4.53
C TRP A 628 -11.95 20.10 -4.43
N LYS A 629 -11.29 21.27 -4.60
CA LYS A 629 -9.86 21.40 -4.29
C LYS A 629 -9.65 21.41 -2.77
N CYS A 630 -10.02 20.32 -2.11
CA CYS A 630 -9.97 20.11 -0.67
C CYS A 630 -9.68 18.65 -0.35
N PHE A 631 -9.26 18.36 0.88
CA PHE A 631 -9.22 16.99 1.37
C PHE A 631 -10.62 16.54 1.78
N THR A 632 -10.93 15.28 1.52
CA THR A 632 -12.05 14.58 2.12
C THR A 632 -11.54 13.74 3.28
N ASN A 633 -12.05 14.01 4.47
CA ASN A 633 -11.71 13.28 5.68
C ASN A 633 -12.94 12.56 6.22
N SER A 634 -12.73 11.54 7.02
CA SER A 634 -13.82 10.89 7.75
C SER A 634 -13.42 10.47 9.15
N THR A 635 -14.40 10.38 10.01
CA THR A 635 -14.33 9.73 11.33
C THR A 635 -15.28 8.53 11.33
N TYR A 636 -14.93 7.51 12.11
CA TYR A 636 -15.71 6.29 12.28
C TYR A 636 -16.23 6.19 13.71
N ASP A 637 -17.53 5.97 13.86
CA ASP A 637 -18.12 5.64 15.14
C ASP A 637 -18.22 4.12 15.27
N LYS A 638 -17.40 3.54 16.16
CA LYS A 638 -17.36 2.09 16.39
C LYS A 638 -18.65 1.52 16.97
N ASN A 639 -19.49 2.34 17.63
CA ASN A 639 -20.72 1.87 18.22
C ASN A 639 -21.86 1.73 17.20
N THR A 640 -21.99 2.72 16.30
CA THR A 640 -22.94 2.67 15.18
C THR A 640 -22.37 1.98 13.94
N ARG A 641 -21.04 1.82 13.88
CA ARG A 641 -20.29 1.31 12.73
C ARG A 641 -20.51 2.15 11.46
N GLU A 642 -20.54 3.47 11.60
CA GLU A 642 -20.82 4.43 10.54
C GLU A 642 -19.69 5.42 10.34
N PHE A 643 -19.46 5.81 9.09
CA PHE A 643 -18.54 6.89 8.71
C PHE A 643 -19.26 8.23 8.60
N LYS A 644 -18.62 9.29 9.11
CA LYS A 644 -18.99 10.66 8.85
C LYS A 644 -17.92 11.33 8.00
N VAL A 645 -18.23 11.64 6.75
CA VAL A 645 -17.32 12.29 5.80
C VAL A 645 -17.48 13.80 5.82
N PHE A 646 -16.36 14.54 5.73
CA PHE A 646 -16.33 16.00 5.72
C PHE A 646 -15.13 16.53 4.95
N LYS A 647 -15.12 17.85 4.66
CA LYS A 647 -14.01 18.53 3.96
C LYS A 647 -13.01 19.11 4.95
N ARG A 648 -11.72 19.08 4.57
CA ARG A 648 -10.64 19.89 5.17
C ARG A 648 -9.97 20.74 4.10
N ASP A 649 -9.50 21.92 4.47
CA ASP A 649 -8.89 22.86 3.54
C ASP A 649 -7.57 22.33 2.99
N TYR A 650 -7.36 22.58 1.71
CA TYR A 650 -6.08 22.36 1.03
C TYR A 650 -5.29 23.67 0.99
N HIS A 651 -4.05 23.61 1.45
CA HIS A 651 -3.12 24.73 1.39
C HIS A 651 -1.98 24.40 0.42
N GLN A 652 -1.87 25.17 -0.67
CA GLN A 652 -0.71 25.09 -1.54
C GLN A 652 0.45 25.84 -0.90
N ILE A 653 1.55 25.13 -0.61
CA ILE A 653 2.72 25.67 0.10
C ILE A 653 3.82 26.03 -0.89
N ILE A 654 4.10 25.13 -1.84
CA ILE A 654 5.11 25.35 -2.87
C ILE A 654 4.48 26.09 -4.05
N PRO A 655 5.03 27.25 -4.47
CA PRO A 655 4.56 27.97 -5.66
C PRO A 655 4.56 27.11 -6.92
N GLU A 656 3.77 27.51 -7.92
CA GLU A 656 3.68 26.82 -9.23
C GLU A 656 5.04 26.71 -9.93
#